data_cd051fd83167d3537a1299b88fa4149f
#
_entry.id   cd051fd83167d3537a1299b88fa4149f
#
_cell.length_a   1.000
_cell.length_b   1.000
_cell.length_c   1.000
_cell.angle_alpha   90.00
_cell.angle_beta   90.00
_cell.angle_gamma   90.00
#
_symmetry.space_group_name_H-M   'P 1'
#
loop_
_entity.id
_entity.type
_entity.pdbx_description
1 polymer ?
#
loop_
_entity_poly.entity_id
_entity_poly.type
_entity_poly.pdbx_seq_one_letter_code
_entity_poly.pdbx_strand_id
1 'polypeptide(L)'
;RDQPRSRGLGDVYKRQLFSSLDKNRKWQIYEMNIDGSNLHQKITVDEPDLEFCDANYLPDGKVVATTNIGYNGVPCVHGDDVVANLVSFDPETRALRRLTFDQDGNWAPIVIPNGRLMYTRWEYTDLTHYFSRIVMHMNPDGTEQKSLYGSGSMFPNSIFDVQPLPKRTNRFVGVISGHHGVARSGRLMIFDPAKSRKEEKGMIQELPFRGRPIIPEVKDELVNGVWPQFIKPYPLTDETFLVTAKLSPYSRWGIYLVDIYDNLTLVANADDAGMIYSVPVKSTPVPPAIPDRIKPNEKEATVFIQDIYEGEGLRGVPRGQIKSFRVYAYEYAYRRTLSDHYNHGIQAGWDIKRLLGTVPVEEDGSAIFKIPANTPVSLQPLDADGRAVQWMRSWLTGMPGEVVSCVGCHEDQNTIPVPKRVAASTRKPHELKIADGGVRSYTFKYEIQPILDRACVACHDGSKAGRPNFKDTTSVGITDWSGTRYFQKSYLAFHPYVNRQGPEADMYVMTPYEYHASTSEIVRMLERGHYNVKLTDNEWDHLTMWIDMNAPGRGEFDADPLNGYEQYGRRLELTNKYANGAGADWRKELADYASLLKSKGEIKPELPEKVAPVKHKEVKMKGWPLSADDIQKMLSKEKSLRKEIEVADGVKIAFVRVPAGKFVMGTNDGYPDQAPEFKAEVK
;
A
#
# COMPACT_ATOMS: atom_id res chain seq x y z
N ARG A 1 20.38 3.94 21.26
CA ARG A 1 21.74 4.30 20.87
C ARG A 1 21.82 5.76 20.57
N ASP A 2 23.00 6.34 20.76
CA ASP A 2 23.24 7.75 20.55
C ASP A 2 23.12 8.15 19.08
N GLN A 3 22.50 9.29 18.87
CA GLN A 3 22.42 9.96 17.57
C GLN A 3 22.91 11.41 17.73
N PRO A 4 24.21 11.64 17.76
CA PRO A 4 24.75 12.97 18.03
C PRO A 4 24.36 14.06 17.02
N ARG A 5 23.57 13.73 16.01
CA ARG A 5 23.07 14.67 14.98
C ARG A 5 21.80 15.39 15.35
N SER A 6 20.94 14.77 16.15
CA SER A 6 19.66 15.34 16.56
C SER A 6 19.85 16.29 17.72
N ARG A 7 20.36 17.49 17.48
CA ARG A 7 20.82 18.35 18.55
C ARG A 7 20.18 19.72 18.53
N GLY A 8 19.09 19.82 19.24
CA GLY A 8 18.54 21.12 19.60
C GLY A 8 19.20 21.76 20.81
N LEU A 9 20.03 21.04 21.57
CA LEU A 9 20.54 21.46 22.88
C LEU A 9 22.06 21.52 22.85
N GLY A 10 22.65 22.69 22.62
CA GLY A 10 24.06 23.04 22.62
C GLY A 10 25.14 21.97 22.80
N ASP A 11 25.16 21.27 23.94
CA ASP A 11 26.16 20.27 24.28
C ASP A 11 25.65 18.81 24.20
N VAL A 12 24.59 18.54 23.43
CA VAL A 12 24.01 17.20 23.23
C VAL A 12 25.05 16.16 22.78
N TYR A 13 26.09 16.55 22.06
CA TYR A 13 27.21 15.67 21.70
C TYR A 13 27.97 15.06 22.89
N LYS A 14 27.72 15.53 24.11
CA LYS A 14 28.25 14.97 25.35
C LYS A 14 27.36 13.94 26.00
N ARG A 15 26.22 13.65 25.38
CA ARG A 15 25.21 12.69 25.87
C ARG A 15 24.89 11.64 24.81
N GLN A 16 24.44 10.50 25.27
CA GLN A 16 24.00 9.38 24.42
C GLN A 16 22.54 9.06 24.65
N LEU A 17 21.78 8.87 23.57
CA LEU A 17 20.53 8.12 23.59
C LEU A 17 20.78 6.69 23.12
N PHE A 18 20.24 5.72 23.79
CA PHE A 18 20.33 4.32 23.39
C PHE A 18 19.13 3.52 23.84
N SER A 19 18.84 2.44 23.12
CA SER A 19 17.81 1.50 23.47
C SER A 19 18.40 0.43 24.39
N SER A 20 17.73 0.12 25.49
CA SER A 20 18.09 -0.96 26.41
C SER A 20 16.84 -1.57 27.03
N LEU A 21 16.97 -2.78 27.55
CA LEU A 21 15.89 -3.44 28.29
C LEU A 21 15.79 -2.85 29.69
N ASP A 22 14.57 -2.58 30.14
CA ASP A 22 14.27 -2.26 31.53
C ASP A 22 14.25 -3.53 32.42
N LYS A 23 13.92 -3.36 33.72
CA LYS A 23 13.79 -4.47 34.69
C LYS A 23 12.70 -5.49 34.30
N ASN A 24 11.72 -5.10 33.49
CA ASN A 24 10.62 -5.94 33.01
C ASN A 24 10.92 -6.56 31.64
N ARG A 25 12.18 -6.42 31.14
CA ARG A 25 12.63 -6.87 29.81
C ARG A 25 11.88 -6.20 28.65
N LYS A 26 11.47 -4.93 28.82
CA LYS A 26 10.88 -4.08 27.81
C LYS A 26 11.92 -3.13 27.24
N TRP A 27 11.93 -2.94 25.93
CA TRP A 27 12.79 -1.96 25.29
C TRP A 27 12.39 -0.55 25.67
N GLN A 28 13.36 0.22 26.16
CA GLN A 28 13.17 1.61 26.58
C GLN A 28 14.35 2.48 26.12
N ILE A 29 14.11 3.79 26.05
CA ILE A 29 15.15 4.76 25.70
C ILE A 29 15.79 5.32 26.94
N TYR A 30 17.10 5.23 26.98
CA TYR A 30 17.96 5.78 28.06
C TYR A 30 18.83 6.89 27.52
N GLU A 31 19.18 7.80 28.40
CA GLU A 31 20.18 8.85 28.19
C GLU A 31 21.27 8.71 29.25
N MET A 32 22.54 8.92 28.85
CA MET A 32 23.67 9.08 29.75
C MET A 32 24.67 10.03 29.15
N ASN A 33 25.58 10.59 29.98
CA ASN A 33 26.73 11.30 29.51
C ASN A 33 27.73 10.33 28.82
N ILE A 34 28.61 10.86 27.94
CA ILE A 34 29.59 10.00 27.25
C ILE A 34 30.62 9.37 28.19
N ASP A 35 30.79 9.89 29.40
CA ASP A 35 31.61 9.30 30.47
C ASP A 35 30.85 8.22 31.28
N GLY A 36 29.63 7.91 30.92
CA GLY A 36 28.76 6.93 31.60
C GLY A 36 27.98 7.49 32.79
N SER A 37 28.20 8.73 33.20
CA SER A 37 27.47 9.36 34.29
C SER A 37 26.04 9.76 33.89
N ASN A 38 25.19 10.07 34.85
CA ASN A 38 23.83 10.55 34.69
C ASN A 38 22.93 9.61 33.85
N LEU A 39 23.09 8.30 34.02
CA LEU A 39 22.24 7.31 33.37
C LEU A 39 20.78 7.38 33.88
N HIS A 40 19.84 7.62 32.99
CA HIS A 40 18.42 7.65 33.31
C HIS A 40 17.55 7.26 32.12
N GLN A 41 16.31 6.83 32.37
CA GLN A 41 15.33 6.58 31.32
C GLN A 41 14.84 7.92 30.77
N LYS A 42 14.90 8.08 29.44
CA LYS A 42 14.60 9.34 28.76
C LYS A 42 13.12 9.50 28.43
N ILE A 43 12.48 8.44 27.91
CA ILE A 43 11.05 8.42 27.65
C ILE A 43 10.36 7.78 28.83
N THR A 44 9.56 8.57 29.55
CA THR A 44 8.88 8.14 30.78
C THR A 44 7.38 8.37 30.65
N VAL A 45 6.65 7.35 30.21
CA VAL A 45 5.19 7.35 30.10
C VAL A 45 4.60 6.28 31.00
N ASP A 46 3.39 6.49 31.48
CA ASP A 46 2.70 5.53 32.34
C ASP A 46 1.92 4.51 31.50
N GLU A 47 2.68 3.74 30.72
CA GLU A 47 2.18 2.70 29.80
C GLU A 47 3.13 1.51 29.87
N PRO A 48 2.88 0.52 30.74
CA PRO A 48 3.85 -0.55 31.02
C PRO A 48 4.05 -1.53 29.87
N ASP A 49 3.18 -1.51 28.88
CA ASP A 49 3.18 -2.38 27.70
C ASP A 49 3.80 -1.71 26.47
N LEU A 50 4.12 -0.40 26.51
CA LEU A 50 4.80 0.26 25.43
C LEU A 50 6.32 0.06 25.49
N GLU A 51 6.87 -0.19 24.33
CA GLU A 51 8.30 -0.32 24.07
C GLU A 51 8.77 0.79 23.14
N PHE A 52 10.01 1.26 23.33
CA PHE A 52 10.60 2.35 22.56
C PHE A 52 12.00 1.99 22.08
N CYS A 53 12.26 2.26 20.80
CA CYS A 53 13.54 2.02 20.14
C CYS A 53 13.93 3.18 19.20
N ASP A 54 15.14 3.14 18.66
CA ASP A 54 15.65 4.00 17.58
C ASP A 54 15.43 5.52 17.84
N ALA A 55 15.76 6.00 19.03
CA ALA A 55 15.47 7.38 19.38
C ALA A 55 16.50 8.39 18.84
N ASN A 56 15.99 9.58 18.52
CA ASN A 56 16.78 10.74 18.14
C ASN A 56 16.31 12.01 18.83
N TYR A 57 17.25 12.95 19.11
CA TYR A 57 16.87 14.28 19.55
C TYR A 57 16.30 15.11 18.40
N LEU A 58 15.24 15.86 18.69
CA LEU A 58 14.72 16.91 17.84
C LEU A 58 15.41 18.25 18.13
N PRO A 59 15.48 19.17 17.15
CA PRO A 59 16.11 20.48 17.36
C PRO A 59 15.49 21.34 18.46
N ASP A 60 14.23 21.10 18.80
CA ASP A 60 13.48 21.78 19.88
C ASP A 60 13.64 21.13 21.26
N GLY A 61 14.45 20.07 21.38
CA GLY A 61 14.71 19.38 22.63
C GLY A 61 13.84 18.18 22.91
N LYS A 62 12.78 17.95 22.13
CA LYS A 62 11.99 16.73 22.15
C LYS A 62 12.80 15.53 21.66
N VAL A 63 12.22 14.34 21.79
CA VAL A 63 12.80 13.09 21.31
C VAL A 63 11.79 12.42 20.36
N VAL A 64 12.24 11.98 19.19
CA VAL A 64 11.50 11.07 18.33
C VAL A 64 11.96 9.64 18.56
N ALA A 65 11.04 8.68 18.58
CA ALA A 65 11.36 7.25 18.74
C ALA A 65 10.36 6.37 17.98
N THR A 66 10.73 5.11 17.78
CA THR A 66 9.81 4.07 17.35
C THR A 66 9.15 3.40 18.54
N THR A 67 7.90 2.93 18.37
CA THR A 67 7.13 2.27 19.42
C THR A 67 6.11 1.29 18.84
N ASN A 68 5.66 0.36 19.67
CA ASN A 68 4.57 -0.59 19.38
C ASN A 68 3.16 -0.03 19.65
N ILE A 69 2.99 1.27 19.77
CA ILE A 69 1.74 1.95 20.20
C ILE A 69 0.51 1.61 19.35
N GLY A 70 0.72 1.20 18.09
CA GLY A 70 -0.36 0.81 17.18
C GLY A 70 -0.98 -0.54 17.50
N TYR A 71 -0.31 -1.39 18.28
CA TYR A 71 -0.71 -2.79 18.53
C TYR A 71 -0.94 -3.61 17.25
N ASN A 72 -0.27 -3.20 16.15
CA ASN A 72 -0.37 -3.90 14.89
C ASN A 72 0.65 -5.05 14.84
N GLY A 73 0.25 -6.15 14.23
CA GLY A 73 1.14 -7.27 13.93
C GLY A 73 1.55 -7.26 12.46
N VAL A 74 2.76 -7.75 12.17
CA VAL A 74 3.24 -7.93 10.81
C VAL A 74 2.50 -9.11 10.17
N PRO A 75 1.76 -8.94 9.06
CA PRO A 75 0.88 -9.96 8.52
C PRO A 75 1.61 -11.24 8.09
N CYS A 76 2.72 -11.14 7.38
CA CYS A 76 3.41 -12.30 6.80
C CYS A 76 4.03 -13.26 7.82
N VAL A 77 4.14 -12.84 9.07
CA VAL A 77 4.57 -13.67 10.21
C VAL A 77 3.44 -13.88 11.22
N HIS A 78 2.21 -13.92 10.75
CA HIS A 78 1.01 -14.15 11.57
C HIS A 78 0.88 -13.17 12.75
N GLY A 79 1.40 -11.95 12.62
CA GLY A 79 1.39 -10.94 13.67
C GLY A 79 2.36 -11.19 14.81
N ASP A 80 3.28 -12.15 14.71
CA ASP A 80 4.27 -12.41 15.77
C ASP A 80 5.21 -11.23 15.97
N ASP A 81 5.64 -10.60 14.89
CA ASP A 81 6.43 -9.36 14.94
C ASP A 81 5.54 -8.13 15.09
N VAL A 82 6.09 -7.12 15.73
CA VAL A 82 5.40 -5.87 16.04
C VAL A 82 5.69 -4.82 14.97
N VAL A 83 4.66 -4.17 14.49
CA VAL A 83 4.78 -2.98 13.64
C VAL A 83 5.25 -1.79 14.48
N ALA A 84 6.30 -1.13 14.01
CA ALA A 84 6.84 0.08 14.63
C ALA A 84 6.15 1.33 14.08
N ASN A 85 5.67 2.20 14.98
CA ASN A 85 5.19 3.54 14.65
C ASN A 85 6.09 4.61 15.27
N LEU A 86 6.08 5.81 14.71
CA LEU A 86 6.85 6.94 15.23
C LEU A 86 6.03 7.76 16.23
N VAL A 87 6.72 8.18 17.29
CA VAL A 87 6.18 9.11 18.29
C VAL A 87 7.19 10.23 18.58
N SER A 88 6.69 11.38 19.00
CA SER A 88 7.49 12.43 19.64
C SER A 88 7.19 12.46 21.15
N PHE A 89 8.22 12.64 21.95
CA PHE A 89 8.14 12.79 23.39
C PHE A 89 8.79 14.10 23.82
N ASP A 90 8.07 14.88 24.59
CA ASP A 90 8.57 16.10 25.21
C ASP A 90 9.04 15.79 26.65
N PRO A 91 10.35 15.87 26.94
CA PRO A 91 10.85 15.56 28.28
C PRO A 91 10.41 16.57 29.35
N GLU A 92 10.09 17.81 28.99
CA GLU A 92 9.69 18.86 29.93
C GLU A 92 8.24 18.68 30.39
N THR A 93 7.35 18.44 29.44
CA THR A 93 5.90 18.25 29.73
C THR A 93 5.50 16.81 29.91
N ARG A 94 6.38 15.85 29.54
CA ARG A 94 6.14 14.40 29.48
C ARG A 94 5.01 14.04 28.46
N ALA A 95 4.70 14.93 27.54
CA ALA A 95 3.72 14.68 26.52
C ALA A 95 4.25 13.72 25.45
N LEU A 96 3.51 12.65 25.19
CA LEU A 96 3.73 11.73 24.07
C LEU A 96 2.72 12.02 22.98
N ARG A 97 3.18 12.08 21.73
CA ARG A 97 2.32 12.25 20.56
C ARG A 97 2.70 11.26 19.48
N ARG A 98 1.70 10.56 18.95
CA ARG A 98 1.87 9.66 17.81
C ARG A 98 2.01 10.47 16.51
N LEU A 99 2.97 10.07 15.65
CA LEU A 99 3.29 10.77 14.39
C LEU A 99 2.91 9.93 13.16
N THR A 100 2.90 8.59 13.26
CA THR A 100 2.50 7.69 12.18
C THR A 100 1.44 6.71 12.67
N PHE A 101 0.53 6.30 11.79
CA PHE A 101 -0.69 5.57 12.15
C PHE A 101 -0.90 4.30 11.33
N ASP A 102 -0.05 4.05 10.37
CA ASP A 102 -0.13 2.96 9.41
C ASP A 102 0.27 1.61 10.04
N GLN A 103 -0.16 0.54 9.39
CA GLN A 103 0.14 -0.82 9.81
C GLN A 103 1.60 -1.15 9.58
N ASP A 104 2.11 -0.72 8.45
CA ASP A 104 3.45 -1.10 8.01
C ASP A 104 4.50 -0.33 8.80
N GLY A 105 5.66 -0.94 9.01
CA GLY A 105 6.66 -0.39 9.93
C GLY A 105 7.27 0.94 9.49
N ASN A 106 7.53 1.81 10.46
CA ASN A 106 8.28 3.05 10.30
C ASN A 106 9.51 3.00 11.21
N TRP A 107 10.71 3.05 10.63
CA TRP A 107 11.96 2.82 11.38
C TRP A 107 12.99 3.89 11.17
N ALA A 108 13.99 3.89 12.07
CA ALA A 108 15.22 4.66 11.99
C ALA A 108 14.97 6.15 11.69
N PRO A 109 14.14 6.85 12.48
CA PRO A 109 13.91 8.27 12.26
C PRO A 109 15.19 9.05 12.53
N ILE A 110 15.55 9.97 11.65
CA ILE A 110 16.66 10.91 11.84
C ILE A 110 16.24 12.32 11.45
N VAL A 111 16.86 13.32 12.05
CA VAL A 111 16.68 14.72 11.65
C VAL A 111 17.66 15.03 10.52
N ILE A 112 17.15 15.50 9.40
CA ILE A 112 17.95 15.93 8.25
C ILE A 112 18.27 17.45 8.33
N PRO A 113 19.25 17.96 7.54
CA PRO A 113 19.75 19.34 7.71
C PRO A 113 18.74 20.47 7.59
N ASN A 114 17.60 20.24 6.95
CA ASN A 114 16.49 21.22 6.86
C ASN A 114 15.52 21.15 8.05
N GLY A 115 15.81 20.35 9.07
CA GLY A 115 14.99 20.21 10.28
C GLY A 115 13.86 19.19 10.19
N ARG A 116 13.61 18.58 9.01
CA ARG A 116 12.59 17.56 8.84
C ARG A 116 13.05 16.21 9.38
N LEU A 117 12.11 15.33 9.70
CA LEU A 117 12.38 13.91 9.99
C LEU A 117 12.44 13.13 8.68
N MET A 118 13.42 12.25 8.55
CA MET A 118 13.52 11.24 7.51
C MET A 118 13.47 9.87 8.19
N TYR A 119 12.79 8.91 7.57
CA TYR A 119 12.61 7.57 8.12
C TYR A 119 12.40 6.55 7.01
N THR A 120 12.60 5.27 7.30
CA THR A 120 12.23 4.18 6.40
C THR A 120 10.80 3.76 6.71
N ARG A 121 9.97 3.66 5.67
CA ARG A 121 8.61 3.15 5.75
C ARG A 121 8.46 1.89 4.91
N TRP A 122 7.85 0.87 5.46
CA TRP A 122 7.48 -0.34 4.75
C TRP A 122 6.00 -0.25 4.36
N GLU A 123 5.71 -0.25 3.06
CA GLU A 123 4.36 -0.30 2.52
C GLU A 123 4.04 -1.74 2.12
N TYR A 124 3.02 -2.33 2.74
CA TYR A 124 2.78 -3.77 2.66
C TYR A 124 1.31 -4.13 2.46
N THR A 125 0.40 -3.17 2.60
CA THR A 125 -1.06 -3.37 2.61
C THR A 125 -1.60 -3.90 1.28
N ASP A 126 -1.57 -3.10 0.24
CA ASP A 126 -2.12 -3.43 -1.09
C ASP A 126 -1.04 -3.50 -2.17
N LEU A 127 0.22 -3.56 -1.78
CA LEU A 127 1.38 -3.66 -2.64
C LEU A 127 1.98 -5.06 -2.59
N THR A 128 2.89 -5.32 -3.51
CA THR A 128 3.65 -6.57 -3.57
C THR A 128 4.42 -6.81 -2.27
N HIS A 129 4.32 -8.02 -1.73
CA HIS A 129 4.73 -8.34 -0.35
C HIS A 129 6.23 -8.27 -0.08
N TYR A 130 7.10 -8.34 -1.07
CA TYR A 130 8.53 -8.45 -0.87
C TYR A 130 9.28 -7.14 -0.86
N PHE A 131 8.69 -6.07 -1.36
CA PHE A 131 9.39 -4.85 -1.69
C PHE A 131 8.83 -3.67 -0.91
N SER A 132 9.17 -2.46 -1.34
CA SER A 132 8.54 -1.24 -0.83
C SER A 132 8.93 -0.82 0.58
N ARG A 133 10.21 -1.03 0.95
CA ARG A 133 10.80 -0.31 2.07
C ARG A 133 11.48 0.94 1.55
N ILE A 134 10.74 2.03 1.59
CA ILE A 134 11.06 3.31 0.96
C ILE A 134 11.54 4.34 1.98
N VAL A 135 12.15 5.41 1.48
CA VAL A 135 12.53 6.55 2.30
C VAL A 135 11.42 7.59 2.28
N MET A 136 10.94 7.95 3.46
CA MET A 136 9.95 8.98 3.69
C MET A 136 10.55 10.16 4.46
N HIS A 137 9.89 11.32 4.39
CA HIS A 137 10.18 12.44 5.26
C HIS A 137 8.90 13.20 5.67
N MET A 138 8.96 13.88 6.81
CA MET A 138 7.85 14.66 7.36
C MET A 138 8.39 15.81 8.24
N ASN A 139 7.54 16.73 8.62
CA ASN A 139 7.86 17.67 9.69
C ASN A 139 7.88 16.95 11.05
N PRO A 140 8.60 17.47 12.07
CA PRO A 140 8.69 16.85 13.39
C PRO A 140 7.35 16.69 14.11
N ASP A 141 6.33 17.42 13.70
CA ASP A 141 4.95 17.34 14.20
C ASP A 141 4.09 16.29 13.48
N GLY A 142 4.63 15.57 12.51
CA GLY A 142 3.94 14.57 11.71
C GLY A 142 3.29 15.09 10.44
N THR A 143 3.26 16.41 10.23
CA THR A 143 2.66 17.01 9.01
C THR A 143 3.54 16.82 7.77
N GLU A 144 2.95 16.96 6.59
CA GLU A 144 3.63 16.87 5.29
C GLU A 144 4.41 15.56 5.09
N GLN A 145 3.81 14.42 5.41
CA GLN A 145 4.38 13.11 5.10
C GLN A 145 4.48 12.91 3.59
N LYS A 146 5.70 12.69 3.11
CA LYS A 146 6.00 12.54 1.68
C LYS A 146 7.08 11.50 1.44
N SER A 147 7.00 10.81 0.30
CA SER A 147 8.09 9.97 -0.16
C SER A 147 9.31 10.81 -0.55
N LEU A 148 10.49 10.36 -0.15
CA LEU A 148 11.76 10.92 -0.58
C LEU A 148 12.37 10.10 -1.73
N TYR A 149 12.32 8.76 -1.62
CA TYR A 149 12.85 7.84 -2.63
C TYR A 149 12.18 6.46 -2.56
N GLY A 150 11.87 5.87 -3.72
CA GLY A 150 11.44 4.49 -3.87
C GLY A 150 9.94 4.27 -4.01
N SER A 151 9.11 5.31 -3.92
CA SER A 151 7.66 5.16 -4.10
C SER A 151 7.30 4.88 -5.56
N GLY A 152 6.39 3.93 -5.78
CA GLY A 152 5.93 3.54 -7.12
C GLY A 152 7.02 2.91 -7.98
N SER A 153 8.00 2.23 -7.38
CA SER A 153 9.07 1.53 -8.08
C SER A 153 9.49 0.25 -7.37
N MET A 154 10.00 -0.71 -8.12
CA MET A 154 10.48 -1.99 -7.57
C MET A 154 11.91 -1.89 -7.03
N PHE A 155 12.74 -1.05 -7.63
CA PHE A 155 14.09 -0.80 -7.16
C PHE A 155 14.18 0.60 -6.49
N PRO A 156 14.85 0.76 -5.36
CA PRO A 156 15.52 -0.29 -4.57
C PRO A 156 14.51 -1.11 -3.77
N ASN A 157 14.66 -2.42 -3.74
CA ASN A 157 13.78 -3.35 -3.02
C ASN A 157 13.52 -2.93 -1.57
N SER A 158 14.60 -2.58 -0.88
CA SER A 158 14.58 -2.07 0.49
C SER A 158 15.77 -1.14 0.68
N ILE A 159 15.54 0.00 1.28
CA ILE A 159 16.61 0.96 1.60
C ILE A 159 16.59 1.30 3.09
N PHE A 160 17.74 1.13 3.73
CA PHE A 160 17.90 1.26 5.17
C PHE A 160 19.03 2.22 5.54
N ASP A 161 19.00 2.69 6.79
CA ASP A 161 20.06 3.46 7.42
C ASP A 161 20.52 4.68 6.61
N VAL A 162 19.60 5.34 5.95
CA VAL A 162 19.87 6.48 5.06
C VAL A 162 20.38 7.68 5.86
N GLN A 163 21.41 8.32 5.34
CA GLN A 163 22.05 9.49 5.97
C GLN A 163 22.32 10.58 4.92
N PRO A 164 22.03 11.86 5.22
CA PRO A 164 22.36 12.97 4.33
C PRO A 164 23.86 13.21 4.27
N LEU A 165 24.39 13.63 3.12
CA LEU A 165 25.78 14.04 3.00
C LEU A 165 26.00 15.41 3.67
N PRO A 166 27.17 15.66 4.30
CA PRO A 166 27.37 16.85 5.13
C PRO A 166 27.33 18.19 4.38
N LYS A 167 27.87 18.25 3.15
CA LYS A 167 27.90 19.48 2.33
C LYS A 167 26.86 19.46 1.23
N ARG A 168 26.64 18.30 0.61
CA ARG A 168 25.63 18.08 -0.43
C ARG A 168 24.37 17.51 0.20
N THR A 169 23.66 18.30 0.97
CA THR A 169 22.55 17.89 1.84
C THR A 169 21.31 17.36 1.09
N ASN A 170 21.27 17.51 -0.24
CA ASN A 170 20.29 16.87 -1.13
C ASN A 170 20.70 15.46 -1.60
N ARG A 171 21.91 15.01 -1.26
CA ARG A 171 22.39 13.65 -1.54
C ARG A 171 22.45 12.83 -0.27
N PHE A 172 22.31 11.55 -0.46
CA PHE A 172 22.22 10.61 0.66
C PHE A 172 23.11 9.39 0.39
N VAL A 173 23.52 8.75 1.47
CA VAL A 173 24.08 7.40 1.46
C VAL A 173 23.13 6.49 2.21
N GLY A 174 22.90 5.28 1.71
CA GLY A 174 22.04 4.30 2.34
C GLY A 174 22.43 2.87 1.98
N VAL A 175 21.79 1.91 2.63
CA VAL A 175 22.04 0.48 2.44
C VAL A 175 20.86 -0.12 1.70
N ILE A 176 21.11 -0.66 0.50
CA ILE A 176 20.12 -1.40 -0.28
C ILE A 176 20.19 -2.88 0.09
N SER A 177 19.03 -3.46 0.41
CA SER A 177 18.89 -4.85 0.83
C SER A 177 17.70 -5.52 0.15
N GLY A 178 17.51 -6.82 0.36
CA GLY A 178 16.30 -7.55 0.01
C GLY A 178 15.25 -7.55 1.12
N HIS A 179 14.17 -8.27 0.89
CA HIS A 179 13.11 -8.48 1.90
C HIS A 179 13.53 -9.56 2.91
N HIS A 180 13.95 -10.71 2.41
CA HIS A 180 14.49 -11.81 3.20
C HIS A 180 16.02 -11.93 3.03
N GLY A 181 16.64 -12.82 3.80
CA GLY A 181 18.07 -13.09 3.76
C GLY A 181 18.81 -12.39 4.89
N VAL A 182 19.74 -11.50 4.58
CA VAL A 182 20.59 -10.86 5.60
C VAL A 182 19.86 -9.68 6.23
N ALA A 183 19.66 -9.73 7.53
CA ALA A 183 18.88 -8.74 8.28
C ALA A 183 19.39 -7.30 8.10
N ARG A 184 18.75 -6.55 7.20
CA ARG A 184 18.96 -5.10 6.95
C ARG A 184 20.38 -4.70 6.61
N SER A 185 21.25 -5.65 6.24
CA SER A 185 22.57 -5.39 5.68
C SER A 185 22.51 -5.48 4.16
N GLY A 186 23.47 -4.88 3.48
CA GLY A 186 23.45 -4.91 2.03
C GLY A 186 24.48 -4.03 1.34
N ARG A 187 24.12 -3.54 0.17
CA ARG A 187 24.96 -2.75 -0.73
C ARG A 187 24.95 -1.27 -0.30
N LEU A 188 26.11 -0.67 -0.18
CA LEU A 188 26.23 0.73 0.20
C LEU A 188 26.09 1.63 -1.05
N MET A 189 25.10 2.52 -1.06
CA MET A 189 24.76 3.34 -2.23
C MET A 189 24.69 4.81 -1.89
N ILE A 190 25.25 5.64 -2.80
CA ILE A 190 25.00 7.09 -2.82
C ILE A 190 23.90 7.37 -3.83
N PHE A 191 22.92 8.20 -3.46
CA PHE A 191 21.82 8.58 -4.33
C PHE A 191 21.43 10.06 -4.17
N ASP A 192 20.78 10.59 -5.21
CA ASP A 192 20.34 11.98 -5.32
C ASP A 192 18.86 12.05 -5.77
N PRO A 193 17.93 12.28 -4.85
CA PRO A 193 16.51 12.41 -5.20
C PRO A 193 16.20 13.54 -6.18
N ALA A 194 17.11 14.53 -6.34
CA ALA A 194 16.92 15.60 -7.33
C ALA A 194 17.12 15.12 -8.77
N LYS A 195 17.85 14.01 -8.98
CA LYS A 195 17.96 13.38 -10.30
C LYS A 195 16.75 12.53 -10.64
N SER A 196 16.32 11.70 -9.72
CA SER A 196 15.13 10.88 -9.77
C SER A 196 14.83 10.35 -8.36
N ARG A 197 13.55 10.12 -8.08
CA ARG A 197 13.10 9.56 -6.80
C ARG A 197 12.75 8.07 -6.87
N LYS A 198 12.97 7.45 -8.01
CA LYS A 198 12.63 6.04 -8.24
C LYS A 198 13.67 5.35 -9.12
N GLU A 199 13.73 4.04 -9.05
CA GLU A 199 14.62 3.15 -9.80
C GLU A 199 16.10 3.51 -9.61
N GLU A 200 16.97 3.03 -10.48
CA GLU A 200 18.41 3.34 -10.50
C GLU A 200 18.75 4.77 -10.93
N LYS A 201 17.78 5.49 -11.51
CA LYS A 201 18.00 6.80 -12.12
C LYS A 201 18.45 7.88 -11.14
N GLY A 202 18.08 7.75 -9.86
CA GLY A 202 18.58 8.61 -8.79
C GLY A 202 19.87 8.12 -8.15
N MET A 203 20.31 6.89 -8.41
CA MET A 203 21.54 6.34 -7.85
C MET A 203 22.76 6.95 -8.52
N ILE A 204 23.82 7.19 -7.71
CA ILE A 204 25.06 7.82 -8.18
C ILE A 204 26.19 6.79 -8.25
N GLN A 205 26.40 6.05 -7.17
CA GLN A 205 27.50 5.11 -7.06
C GLN A 205 27.24 4.06 -5.99
N GLU A 206 27.59 2.81 -6.28
CA GLU A 206 27.75 1.75 -5.31
C GLU A 206 29.16 1.81 -4.71
N LEU A 207 29.29 1.60 -3.42
CA LEU A 207 30.57 1.62 -2.71
C LEU A 207 30.92 0.24 -2.11
N PRO A 208 32.13 -0.23 -2.22
CA PRO A 208 33.18 0.19 -3.17
C PRO A 208 32.79 -0.38 -4.55
N PHE A 209 32.83 0.26 -5.62
CA PHE A 209 32.66 -0.22 -7.02
C PHE A 209 32.48 1.00 -7.95
N ARG A 210 33.43 1.91 -7.88
CA ARG A 210 33.42 3.12 -8.70
C ARG A 210 33.37 2.80 -10.19
N GLY A 211 32.47 3.45 -10.92
CA GLY A 211 32.31 3.28 -12.36
C GLY A 211 31.56 2.02 -12.79
N ARG A 212 31.16 1.17 -11.84
CA ARG A 212 30.28 0.03 -12.13
C ARG A 212 28.86 0.54 -12.41
N PRO A 213 28.20 0.09 -13.49
CA PRO A 213 26.80 0.41 -13.72
C PRO A 213 25.94 -0.12 -12.59
N ILE A 214 25.00 0.71 -12.13
CA ILE A 214 24.00 0.29 -11.14
C ILE A 214 22.90 -0.43 -11.89
N ILE A 215 22.75 -1.72 -11.63
CA ILE A 215 21.72 -2.56 -12.22
C ILE A 215 20.53 -2.59 -11.25
N PRO A 216 19.32 -2.24 -11.69
CA PRO A 216 18.11 -2.28 -10.88
C PRO A 216 17.61 -3.72 -10.73
N GLU A 217 18.39 -4.54 -10.02
CA GLU A 217 18.04 -5.92 -9.75
C GLU A 217 16.92 -5.97 -8.71
N VAL A 218 15.80 -6.61 -9.07
CA VAL A 218 14.65 -6.83 -8.21
C VAL A 218 14.61 -8.29 -7.81
N LYS A 219 14.88 -8.57 -6.54
CA LYS A 219 15.00 -9.91 -6.04
C LYS A 219 14.74 -9.96 -4.54
N ASP A 220 14.04 -10.96 -4.07
CA ASP A 220 13.69 -11.13 -2.66
C ASP A 220 14.94 -11.18 -1.76
N GLU A 221 15.82 -12.14 -1.97
CA GLU A 221 17.09 -12.29 -1.24
C GLU A 221 18.24 -11.57 -1.95
N LEU A 222 18.03 -10.28 -2.29
CA LEU A 222 18.93 -9.51 -3.16
C LEU A 222 20.39 -9.55 -2.75
N VAL A 223 20.68 -9.56 -1.46
CA VAL A 223 22.05 -9.51 -0.93
C VAL A 223 22.52 -10.80 -0.29
N ASN A 224 21.73 -11.88 -0.41
CA ASN A 224 22.13 -13.17 0.10
C ASN A 224 23.32 -13.71 -0.70
N GLY A 225 24.44 -14.00 0.01
CA GLY A 225 25.69 -14.43 -0.62
C GLY A 225 26.48 -13.33 -1.35
N VAL A 226 26.03 -12.08 -1.32
CA VAL A 226 26.73 -10.93 -1.92
C VAL A 226 27.60 -10.25 -0.86
N TRP A 227 28.85 -9.96 -1.18
CA TRP A 227 29.84 -9.36 -0.28
C TRP A 227 30.64 -8.27 -1.00
N PRO A 228 31.17 -7.23 -0.28
CA PRO A 228 30.94 -6.94 1.14
C PRO A 228 29.51 -6.51 1.44
N GLN A 229 29.09 -6.65 2.71
CA GLN A 229 27.83 -6.13 3.20
C GLN A 229 28.08 -5.02 4.23
N PHE A 230 27.18 -4.05 4.22
CA PHE A 230 27.26 -2.83 5.01
C PHE A 230 26.02 -2.61 5.85
N ILE A 231 26.18 -1.96 7.00
CA ILE A 231 25.09 -1.40 7.83
C ILE A 231 25.57 -0.07 8.45
N LYS A 232 24.61 0.77 8.84
CA LYS A 232 24.86 2.00 9.67
C LYS A 232 25.94 2.91 9.12
N PRO A 233 25.88 3.40 7.89
CA PRO A 233 26.84 4.35 7.37
C PRO A 233 26.75 5.69 8.11
N TYR A 234 27.90 6.29 8.38
CA TYR A 234 28.04 7.64 8.91
C TYR A 234 28.92 8.47 7.98
N PRO A 235 28.38 9.44 7.21
CA PRO A 235 29.19 10.31 6.37
C PRO A 235 30.08 11.24 7.22
N LEU A 236 31.39 11.07 7.09
CA LEU A 236 32.39 12.01 7.67
C LEU A 236 32.51 13.25 6.78
N THR A 237 32.53 13.02 5.47
CA THR A 237 32.52 14.04 4.42
C THR A 237 31.52 13.58 3.33
N ASP A 238 31.42 14.32 2.21
CA ASP A 238 30.64 13.90 1.04
C ASP A 238 31.27 12.70 0.31
N GLU A 239 32.51 12.38 0.62
CA GLU A 239 33.32 11.38 -0.09
C GLU A 239 33.80 10.23 0.80
N THR A 240 33.72 10.37 2.12
CA THR A 240 34.28 9.41 3.08
C THR A 240 33.23 9.03 4.14
N PHE A 241 33.09 7.74 4.38
CA PHE A 241 32.05 7.16 5.23
C PHE A 241 32.65 6.22 6.27
N LEU A 242 32.27 6.41 7.52
CA LEU A 242 32.50 5.42 8.56
C LEU A 242 31.33 4.44 8.54
N VAL A 243 31.62 3.15 8.35
CA VAL A 243 30.57 2.14 8.17
C VAL A 243 30.88 0.89 8.99
N THR A 244 29.86 0.17 9.36
CA THR A 244 30.01 -1.21 9.79
C THR A 244 29.97 -2.12 8.57
N ALA A 245 30.99 -2.96 8.39
CA ALA A 245 31.05 -3.85 7.23
C ALA A 245 31.43 -5.30 7.62
N LYS A 246 30.96 -6.21 6.81
CA LYS A 246 31.33 -7.63 6.82
C LYS A 246 31.79 -7.98 5.41
N LEU A 247 33.06 -8.39 5.27
CA LEU A 247 33.70 -8.52 3.95
C LEU A 247 33.43 -9.85 3.27
N SER A 248 33.11 -10.87 4.07
CA SER A 248 32.85 -12.23 3.58
C SER A 248 31.94 -12.98 4.55
N PRO A 249 31.37 -14.13 4.20
CA PRO A 249 30.58 -14.93 5.12
C PRO A 249 31.35 -15.37 6.36
N TYR A 250 32.67 -15.43 6.29
CA TYR A 250 33.55 -15.89 7.37
C TYR A 250 34.13 -14.78 8.22
N SER A 251 34.09 -13.53 7.75
CA SER A 251 34.57 -12.36 8.52
C SER A 251 33.54 -11.93 9.56
N ARG A 252 34.02 -11.25 10.62
CA ARG A 252 33.15 -10.60 11.60
C ARG A 252 32.77 -9.20 11.12
N TRP A 253 31.74 -8.65 11.70
CA TRP A 253 31.40 -7.26 11.54
C TRP A 253 32.45 -6.38 12.20
N GLY A 254 33.06 -5.46 11.45
CA GLY A 254 34.03 -4.49 11.92
C GLY A 254 33.68 -3.07 11.46
N ILE A 255 34.37 -2.10 12.01
CA ILE A 255 34.25 -0.69 11.62
C ILE A 255 35.27 -0.37 10.55
N TYR A 256 34.80 0.16 9.43
CA TYR A 256 35.63 0.49 8.26
C TYR A 256 35.43 1.94 7.84
N LEU A 257 36.48 2.49 7.25
CA LEU A 257 36.44 3.72 6.47
C LEU A 257 36.31 3.34 4.99
N VAL A 258 35.27 3.83 4.34
CA VAL A 258 35.00 3.60 2.91
C VAL A 258 34.94 4.96 2.22
N ASP A 259 35.46 5.08 1.03
CA ASP A 259 35.37 6.31 0.23
C ASP A 259 34.86 6.07 -1.20
N ILE A 260 34.64 7.16 -1.91
CA ILE A 260 34.15 7.12 -3.31
C ILE A 260 35.21 6.66 -4.32
N TYR A 261 36.45 6.42 -3.88
CA TYR A 261 37.60 5.97 -4.70
C TYR A 261 37.88 4.47 -4.52
N ASP A 262 36.95 3.74 -3.87
CA ASP A 262 37.01 2.31 -3.59
C ASP A 262 38.01 1.88 -2.48
N ASN A 263 38.50 2.82 -1.69
CA ASN A 263 39.27 2.47 -0.53
C ASN A 263 38.36 1.92 0.57
N LEU A 264 38.78 0.79 1.15
CA LEU A 264 38.09 0.11 2.25
C LEU A 264 39.13 -0.20 3.33
N THR A 265 39.21 0.61 4.37
CA THR A 265 40.23 0.52 5.42
C THR A 265 39.60 0.11 6.75
N LEU A 266 40.13 -0.95 7.36
CA LEU A 266 39.72 -1.39 8.68
C LEU A 266 40.13 -0.34 9.72
N VAL A 267 39.17 0.14 10.51
CA VAL A 267 39.40 1.07 11.63
C VAL A 267 39.46 0.33 12.96
N ALA A 268 38.51 -0.56 13.17
CA ALA A 268 38.44 -1.36 14.39
C ALA A 268 37.69 -2.66 14.18
N ASN A 269 38.13 -3.70 14.88
CA ASN A 269 37.41 -4.96 15.03
C ASN A 269 37.59 -5.47 16.47
N ALA A 270 36.84 -6.50 16.83
CA ALA A 270 36.99 -7.22 18.08
C ALA A 270 37.25 -8.71 17.80
N ASP A 271 38.02 -9.35 18.68
CA ASP A 271 38.42 -10.75 18.49
C ASP A 271 37.28 -11.74 18.81
N ASP A 272 36.38 -11.36 19.69
CA ASP A 272 35.31 -12.20 20.23
C ASP A 272 33.89 -11.78 19.87
N ALA A 273 33.71 -10.56 19.29
CA ALA A 273 32.43 -10.01 18.98
C ALA A 273 32.40 -9.24 17.64
N GLY A 274 31.22 -9.01 17.08
CA GLY A 274 31.03 -8.04 16.02
C GLY A 274 30.93 -6.63 16.56
N MET A 275 31.63 -5.70 15.93
CA MET A 275 31.49 -4.27 16.21
C MET A 275 30.45 -3.68 15.26
N ILE A 276 29.37 -3.12 15.82
CA ILE A 276 28.30 -2.51 15.04
C ILE A 276 28.01 -1.11 15.52
N TYR A 277 27.78 -0.20 14.56
CA TYR A 277 27.33 1.15 14.79
C TYR A 277 28.38 2.07 15.44
N SER A 278 29.11 2.76 14.61
CA SER A 278 30.10 3.78 15.03
C SER A 278 29.61 5.19 14.75
N VAL A 279 29.73 6.08 15.74
CA VAL A 279 29.36 7.49 15.61
C VAL A 279 30.48 8.34 16.19
N PRO A 280 31.09 9.26 15.43
CA PRO A 280 32.09 10.16 15.96
C PRO A 280 31.51 11.12 17.01
N VAL A 281 32.18 11.24 18.12
CA VAL A 281 31.83 12.22 19.16
C VAL A 281 32.38 13.58 18.73
N LYS A 282 31.53 14.37 18.09
CA LYS A 282 31.90 15.73 17.63
C LYS A 282 30.66 16.63 17.58
N SER A 283 30.92 17.94 17.73
CA SER A 283 29.89 18.95 17.46
C SER A 283 29.51 18.94 15.98
N THR A 284 28.22 19.00 15.70
CA THR A 284 27.65 19.13 14.34
C THR A 284 26.71 20.33 14.30
N PRO A 285 26.51 20.97 13.13
CA PRO A 285 25.51 22.02 13.00
C PRO A 285 24.14 21.54 13.48
N VAL A 286 23.46 22.37 14.26
CA VAL A 286 22.10 22.11 14.72
C VAL A 286 21.12 22.40 13.57
N PRO A 287 20.29 21.44 13.13
CA PRO A 287 19.24 21.74 12.16
C PRO A 287 18.23 22.75 12.70
N PRO A 288 17.55 23.51 11.83
CA PRO A 288 16.51 24.44 12.28
C PRO A 288 15.37 23.68 12.97
N ALA A 289 14.85 24.26 14.05
CA ALA A 289 13.61 23.79 14.65
C ALA A 289 12.43 24.23 13.76
N ILE A 290 11.61 23.28 13.34
CA ILE A 290 10.36 23.53 12.60
C ILE A 290 9.23 23.64 13.63
N PRO A 291 8.54 24.80 13.70
CA PRO A 291 7.40 24.94 14.61
C PRO A 291 6.26 23.96 14.30
N ASP A 292 5.58 23.50 15.34
CA ASP A 292 4.38 22.68 15.19
C ASP A 292 3.30 23.44 14.39
N ARG A 293 2.72 22.78 13.39
CA ARG A 293 1.65 23.32 12.53
C ARG A 293 0.31 22.70 12.83
N ILE A 294 0.29 21.65 13.61
CA ILE A 294 -0.95 20.98 14.01
C ILE A 294 -1.82 21.89 14.87
N LYS A 295 -3.12 21.63 14.78
CA LYS A 295 -4.14 22.25 15.66
C LYS A 295 -4.71 21.15 16.55
N PRO A 296 -4.18 20.93 17.76
CA PRO A 296 -4.46 19.73 18.56
C PRO A 296 -5.95 19.49 18.87
N ASN A 297 -6.78 20.50 18.81
CA ASN A 297 -8.22 20.40 19.08
C ASN A 297 -9.05 20.03 17.84
N GLU A 298 -8.48 20.11 16.65
CA GLU A 298 -9.14 19.73 15.41
C GLU A 298 -9.19 18.21 15.28
N LYS A 299 -10.31 17.70 14.76
CA LYS A 299 -10.53 16.26 14.54
C LYS A 299 -10.34 15.87 13.06
N GLU A 300 -10.16 16.85 12.21
CA GLU A 300 -10.13 16.69 10.77
C GLU A 300 -8.86 17.32 10.18
N ALA A 301 -8.46 16.80 9.03
CA ALA A 301 -7.54 17.42 8.10
C ALA A 301 -8.28 17.75 6.80
N THR A 302 -7.72 18.66 6.02
CA THR A 302 -8.23 19.00 4.69
C THR A 302 -7.30 18.44 3.63
N VAL A 303 -7.85 17.78 2.61
CA VAL A 303 -7.11 17.39 1.41
C VAL A 303 -7.42 18.39 0.31
N PHE A 304 -6.39 18.93 -0.31
CA PHE A 304 -6.48 19.80 -1.48
C PHE A 304 -5.70 19.18 -2.64
N ILE A 305 -6.35 18.96 -3.77
CA ILE A 305 -5.74 18.43 -4.99
C ILE A 305 -5.92 19.49 -6.09
N GLN A 306 -4.81 19.91 -6.70
CA GLN A 306 -4.85 20.94 -7.73
C GLN A 306 -5.47 20.43 -9.03
N ASP A 307 -5.08 19.20 -9.47
CA ASP A 307 -5.57 18.62 -10.71
C ASP A 307 -5.29 17.11 -10.74
N ILE A 308 -6.32 16.29 -10.54
CA ILE A 308 -6.19 14.83 -10.46
C ILE A 308 -5.60 14.18 -11.72
N TYR A 309 -5.65 14.86 -12.87
CA TYR A 309 -5.15 14.35 -14.15
C TYR A 309 -3.65 14.64 -14.36
N GLU A 310 -3.01 15.35 -13.44
CA GLU A 310 -1.55 15.49 -13.44
C GLU A 310 -0.89 14.24 -12.83
N GLY A 311 0.19 13.78 -13.44
CA GLY A 311 0.95 12.61 -12.99
C GLY A 311 0.60 11.31 -13.71
N GLU A 312 1.08 10.21 -13.16
CA GLU A 312 0.97 8.89 -13.79
C GLU A 312 -0.34 8.16 -13.43
N GLY A 313 -0.96 8.48 -12.31
CA GLY A 313 -2.07 7.72 -11.73
C GLY A 313 -3.32 7.65 -12.61
N LEU A 314 -3.61 8.71 -13.36
CA LEU A 314 -4.75 8.77 -14.30
C LEU A 314 -4.31 8.96 -15.75
N ARG A 315 -3.10 8.48 -16.11
CA ARG A 315 -2.58 8.58 -17.47
C ARG A 315 -3.55 7.96 -18.48
N GLY A 316 -3.93 8.73 -19.50
CA GLY A 316 -4.84 8.30 -20.56
C GLY A 316 -6.33 8.41 -20.24
N VAL A 317 -6.70 8.77 -19.01
CA VAL A 317 -8.09 9.04 -18.64
C VAL A 317 -8.49 10.43 -19.16
N PRO A 318 -9.56 10.55 -19.97
CA PRO A 318 -10.05 11.84 -20.44
C PRO A 318 -10.46 12.76 -19.29
N ARG A 319 -10.14 14.06 -19.43
CA ARG A 319 -10.56 15.07 -18.46
C ARG A 319 -12.08 15.12 -18.35
N GLY A 320 -12.59 15.29 -17.14
CA GLY A 320 -14.00 15.29 -16.84
C GLY A 320 -14.64 13.91 -16.73
N GLN A 321 -13.90 12.82 -16.91
CA GLN A 321 -14.40 11.46 -16.70
C GLN A 321 -14.54 11.13 -15.21
N ILE A 322 -13.61 11.57 -14.38
CA ILE A 322 -13.70 11.40 -12.93
C ILE A 322 -14.68 12.41 -12.36
N LYS A 323 -15.64 11.92 -11.57
CA LYS A 323 -16.71 12.73 -10.96
C LYS A 323 -16.58 12.86 -9.44
N SER A 324 -15.96 11.88 -8.81
CA SER A 324 -15.82 11.86 -7.35
C SER A 324 -14.65 10.99 -6.91
N PHE A 325 -14.29 11.10 -5.64
CA PHE A 325 -13.49 10.12 -4.95
C PHE A 325 -14.33 9.31 -3.97
N ARG A 326 -14.07 8.02 -3.89
CA ARG A 326 -14.38 7.18 -2.73
C ARG A 326 -13.21 7.25 -1.78
N VAL A 327 -13.50 7.50 -0.50
CA VAL A 327 -12.50 7.59 0.56
C VAL A 327 -12.72 6.45 1.53
N TYR A 328 -11.68 5.66 1.79
CA TYR A 328 -11.73 4.61 2.78
C TYR A 328 -10.50 4.63 3.69
N ALA A 329 -10.68 4.19 4.92
CA ALA A 329 -9.64 4.02 5.92
C ALA A 329 -9.29 2.53 6.07
N TYR A 330 -8.12 2.28 6.63
CA TYR A 330 -7.65 0.94 6.93
C TYR A 330 -7.79 0.62 8.41
N GLU A 331 -8.21 -0.62 8.69
CA GLU A 331 -8.05 -1.26 9.98
C GLU A 331 -7.04 -2.38 9.86
N TYR A 332 -6.07 -2.39 10.76
CA TYR A 332 -4.89 -3.23 10.66
C TYR A 332 -4.97 -4.43 11.62
N ALA A 333 -4.37 -5.54 11.19
CA ALA A 333 -4.32 -6.77 11.97
C ALA A 333 -3.65 -6.57 13.33
N TYR A 334 -4.11 -7.32 14.32
CA TYR A 334 -3.53 -7.33 15.66
C TYR A 334 -2.34 -8.28 15.74
N ARG A 335 -1.57 -8.17 16.82
CA ARG A 335 -0.49 -9.10 17.10
C ARG A 335 -1.04 -10.51 17.34
N ARG A 336 -0.35 -11.51 16.77
CA ARG A 336 -0.67 -12.94 16.97
C ARG A 336 -2.08 -13.36 16.55
N THR A 337 -2.65 -12.72 15.60
CA THR A 337 -3.91 -13.14 14.96
C THR A 337 -3.61 -14.17 13.88
N LEU A 338 -3.27 -15.37 14.27
CA LEU A 338 -2.63 -16.41 13.47
C LEU A 338 -3.32 -16.78 12.16
N SER A 339 -4.64 -16.73 12.09
CA SER A 339 -5.41 -17.16 10.91
C SER A 339 -6.05 -16.01 10.16
N ASP A 340 -6.09 -14.81 10.74
CA ASP A 340 -6.95 -13.74 10.25
C ASP A 340 -6.35 -12.97 9.09
N HIS A 341 -5.03 -12.92 8.99
CA HIS A 341 -4.33 -12.17 7.96
C HIS A 341 -4.69 -12.55 6.54
N TYR A 342 -5.13 -13.79 6.32
CA TYR A 342 -5.46 -14.31 5.00
C TYR A 342 -6.96 -14.50 4.76
N ASN A 343 -7.79 -14.18 5.75
CA ASN A 343 -9.23 -14.44 5.69
C ASN A 343 -10.06 -13.27 5.12
N HIS A 344 -9.42 -12.12 4.83
CA HIS A 344 -10.16 -10.96 4.30
C HIS A 344 -10.63 -11.16 2.88
N GLY A 345 -9.96 -11.98 2.09
CA GLY A 345 -10.37 -12.36 0.74
C GLY A 345 -9.38 -13.33 0.11
N ILE A 346 -9.79 -14.01 -0.95
CA ILE A 346 -8.89 -14.87 -1.72
C ILE A 346 -7.80 -13.99 -2.34
N GLN A 347 -6.54 -14.19 -1.96
CA GLN A 347 -5.42 -13.39 -2.45
C GLN A 347 -5.69 -11.88 -2.38
N ALA A 348 -6.41 -11.42 -1.36
CA ALA A 348 -6.63 -10.01 -1.09
C ALA A 348 -5.48 -9.44 -0.24
N GLY A 349 -5.49 -8.11 -0.05
CA GLY A 349 -4.61 -7.46 0.92
C GLY A 349 -4.88 -7.93 2.37
N TRP A 350 -4.02 -7.49 3.27
CA TRP A 350 -4.01 -7.93 4.68
C TRP A 350 -5.01 -7.20 5.56
N ASP A 351 -5.48 -6.04 5.12
CA ASP A 351 -6.15 -5.07 5.96
C ASP A 351 -7.62 -4.93 5.60
N ILE A 352 -8.40 -4.59 6.60
CA ILE A 352 -9.81 -4.28 6.45
C ILE A 352 -9.94 -2.84 5.93
N LYS A 353 -10.77 -2.66 4.89
CA LYS A 353 -11.10 -1.35 4.35
C LYS A 353 -12.47 -0.90 4.85
N ARG A 354 -12.50 0.27 5.50
CA ARG A 354 -13.72 0.90 5.99
C ARG A 354 -14.09 2.06 5.07
N LEU A 355 -15.26 2.01 4.48
CA LEU A 355 -15.76 3.10 3.63
C LEU A 355 -16.17 4.29 4.51
N LEU A 356 -15.47 5.41 4.34
CA LEU A 356 -15.78 6.66 5.03
C LEU A 356 -16.84 7.48 4.28
N GLY A 357 -16.86 7.41 2.95
CA GLY A 357 -17.81 8.13 2.11
C GLY A 357 -17.25 8.53 0.75
N THR A 358 -17.95 9.43 0.08
CA THR A 358 -17.55 9.97 -1.21
C THR A 358 -17.48 11.51 -1.18
N VAL A 359 -16.64 12.08 -2.06
CA VAL A 359 -16.50 13.52 -2.24
C VAL A 359 -16.45 13.87 -3.72
N PRO A 360 -17.00 15.00 -4.17
CA PRO A 360 -16.98 15.39 -5.57
C PRO A 360 -15.57 15.81 -6.02
N VAL A 361 -15.33 15.65 -7.31
CA VAL A 361 -14.22 16.26 -8.07
C VAL A 361 -14.82 17.36 -8.94
N GLU A 362 -14.18 18.51 -8.96
CA GLU A 362 -14.61 19.66 -9.77
C GLU A 362 -14.37 19.41 -11.26
N GLU A 363 -15.07 20.13 -12.13
CA GLU A 363 -14.96 19.94 -13.60
C GLU A 363 -13.54 20.17 -14.14
N ASP A 364 -12.76 21.03 -13.49
CA ASP A 364 -11.37 21.31 -13.82
C ASP A 364 -10.38 20.24 -13.30
N GLY A 365 -10.88 19.21 -12.61
CA GLY A 365 -10.09 18.13 -12.01
C GLY A 365 -9.56 18.48 -10.61
N SER A 366 -9.86 19.63 -10.06
CA SER A 366 -9.46 19.96 -8.69
C SER A 366 -10.42 19.35 -7.66
N ALA A 367 -9.95 19.20 -6.41
CA ALA A 367 -10.77 18.74 -5.30
C ALA A 367 -10.32 19.34 -3.97
N ILE A 368 -11.27 19.60 -3.08
CA ILE A 368 -11.00 19.99 -1.69
C ILE A 368 -12.04 19.38 -0.76
N PHE A 369 -11.60 18.64 0.24
CA PHE A 369 -12.49 17.92 1.14
C PHE A 369 -11.82 17.62 2.48
N LYS A 370 -12.64 17.25 3.47
CA LYS A 370 -12.19 16.87 4.80
C LYS A 370 -12.02 15.36 4.91
N ILE A 371 -11.06 14.95 5.75
CA ILE A 371 -10.84 13.57 6.18
C ILE A 371 -10.62 13.54 7.69
N PRO A 372 -10.88 12.41 8.37
CA PRO A 372 -10.49 12.28 9.77
C PRO A 372 -8.99 12.46 9.95
N ALA A 373 -8.57 13.29 10.89
CA ALA A 373 -7.16 13.45 11.21
C ALA A 373 -6.59 12.18 11.85
N ASN A 374 -5.26 12.01 11.75
CA ASN A 374 -4.55 10.87 12.33
C ASN A 374 -5.03 9.50 11.82
N THR A 375 -5.65 9.48 10.66
CA THR A 375 -6.24 8.28 10.05
C THR A 375 -5.63 8.07 8.67
N PRO A 376 -4.96 6.95 8.40
CA PRO A 376 -4.52 6.60 7.07
C PRO A 376 -5.73 6.38 6.16
N VAL A 377 -5.82 7.13 5.08
CA VAL A 377 -6.91 7.03 4.11
C VAL A 377 -6.38 6.81 2.70
N SER A 378 -7.16 6.09 1.91
CA SER A 378 -6.91 5.89 0.49
C SER A 378 -8.01 6.54 -0.34
N LEU A 379 -7.64 7.03 -1.53
CA LEU A 379 -8.52 7.70 -2.46
C LEU A 379 -8.72 6.84 -3.70
N GLN A 380 -9.97 6.66 -4.11
CA GLN A 380 -10.32 5.90 -5.29
C GLN A 380 -11.13 6.78 -6.24
N PRO A 381 -10.56 7.21 -7.41
CA PRO A 381 -11.27 8.02 -8.37
C PRO A 381 -12.38 7.23 -9.06
N LEU A 382 -13.56 7.81 -9.13
CA LEU A 382 -14.79 7.22 -9.66
C LEU A 382 -15.26 7.95 -10.91
N ASP A 383 -15.79 7.18 -11.87
CA ASP A 383 -16.49 7.69 -13.04
C ASP A 383 -17.93 8.13 -12.74
N ALA A 384 -18.70 8.42 -13.78
CA ALA A 384 -20.09 8.89 -13.66
C ALA A 384 -21.04 7.80 -13.11
N ASP A 385 -20.69 6.53 -13.28
CA ASP A 385 -21.46 5.39 -12.78
C ASP A 385 -21.02 4.97 -11.37
N GLY A 386 -20.15 5.76 -10.72
CA GLY A 386 -19.63 5.48 -9.38
C GLY A 386 -18.61 4.33 -9.31
N ARG A 387 -18.06 3.91 -10.47
CA ARG A 387 -17.10 2.82 -10.57
C ARG A 387 -15.66 3.33 -10.49
N ALA A 388 -14.81 2.53 -9.87
CA ALA A 388 -13.40 2.86 -9.75
C ALA A 388 -12.69 2.82 -11.12
N VAL A 389 -11.94 3.88 -11.39
CA VAL A 389 -11.08 4.00 -12.57
C VAL A 389 -9.65 3.61 -12.23
N GLN A 390 -9.25 3.88 -11.00
CA GLN A 390 -7.91 3.61 -10.47
C GLN A 390 -8.00 3.32 -8.97
N TRP A 391 -6.94 2.79 -8.41
CA TRP A 391 -6.83 2.52 -6.98
C TRP A 391 -5.51 3.01 -6.40
N MET A 392 -5.59 3.85 -5.37
CA MET A 392 -4.43 4.22 -4.57
C MET A 392 -4.09 3.07 -3.62
N ARG A 393 -3.04 2.31 -3.91
CA ARG A 393 -2.60 1.13 -3.12
C ARG A 393 -1.79 1.49 -1.88
N SER A 394 -1.59 2.75 -1.65
CA SER A 394 -0.96 3.33 -0.49
C SER A 394 -1.98 4.24 0.22
N TRP A 395 -1.52 5.05 1.14
CA TRP A 395 -2.38 5.94 1.91
C TRP A 395 -1.72 7.30 2.12
N LEU A 396 -2.53 8.27 2.42
CA LEU A 396 -2.14 9.54 2.98
C LEU A 396 -2.69 9.66 4.41
N THR A 397 -1.99 10.41 5.26
CA THR A 397 -2.44 10.73 6.62
C THR A 397 -2.36 12.23 6.82
N GLY A 398 -3.48 12.86 7.15
CA GLY A 398 -3.52 14.26 7.55
C GLY A 398 -3.45 14.39 9.07
N MET A 399 -2.62 15.30 9.57
CA MET A 399 -2.57 15.63 10.99
C MET A 399 -3.69 16.62 11.38
N PRO A 400 -4.03 16.76 12.67
CA PRO A 400 -5.08 17.66 13.13
C PRO A 400 -4.94 19.09 12.58
N GLY A 401 -5.93 19.53 11.79
CA GLY A 401 -5.99 20.86 11.17
C GLY A 401 -5.00 21.08 10.02
N GLU A 402 -4.32 20.04 9.56
CA GLU A 402 -3.42 20.09 8.41
C GLU A 402 -4.19 20.28 7.10
N VAL A 403 -3.57 20.98 6.16
CA VAL A 403 -3.97 20.97 4.74
C VAL A 403 -2.96 20.12 3.98
N VAL A 404 -3.33 18.88 3.69
CA VAL A 404 -2.56 17.97 2.84
C VAL A 404 -2.76 18.40 1.39
N SER A 405 -1.70 18.83 0.72
CA SER A 405 -1.77 19.34 -0.64
C SER A 405 -1.07 18.42 -1.64
N CYS A 406 -1.79 18.04 -2.69
CA CYS A 406 -1.30 17.27 -3.82
C CYS A 406 -1.42 18.08 -5.11
N VAL A 407 -0.46 17.94 -6.02
CA VAL A 407 -0.57 18.50 -7.37
C VAL A 407 -1.53 17.67 -8.21
N GLY A 408 -1.38 16.35 -8.18
CA GLY A 408 -2.22 15.41 -8.91
C GLY A 408 -2.14 13.99 -8.38
N CYS A 409 -2.59 13.03 -9.19
CA CYS A 409 -2.50 11.62 -8.84
C CYS A 409 -1.14 11.05 -9.28
N HIS A 410 -0.27 10.79 -8.30
CA HIS A 410 1.08 10.28 -8.50
C HIS A 410 1.96 11.19 -9.39
N GLU A 411 1.98 12.47 -9.03
CA GLU A 411 2.79 13.48 -9.70
C GLU A 411 4.30 13.27 -9.51
N ASP A 412 5.08 13.72 -10.47
CA ASP A 412 6.54 13.76 -10.34
C ASP A 412 6.96 14.92 -9.42
N GLN A 413 7.45 14.59 -8.23
CA GLN A 413 7.88 15.56 -7.22
C GLN A 413 9.14 16.36 -7.62
N ASN A 414 9.81 16.03 -8.73
CA ASN A 414 10.94 16.77 -9.28
C ASN A 414 10.51 17.82 -10.32
N THR A 415 9.22 17.88 -10.64
CA THR A 415 8.65 18.91 -11.52
C THR A 415 8.01 20.02 -10.69
N ILE A 416 8.02 21.24 -11.25
CA ILE A 416 7.33 22.37 -10.66
C ILE A 416 5.95 22.46 -11.32
N PRO A 417 4.85 22.35 -10.54
CA PRO A 417 3.52 22.47 -11.11
C PRO A 417 3.31 23.91 -11.67
N VAL A 418 2.60 24.00 -12.78
CA VAL A 418 2.20 25.30 -13.31
C VAL A 418 1.18 25.92 -12.36
N PRO A 419 1.43 27.10 -11.79
CA PRO A 419 0.46 27.78 -10.95
C PRO A 419 -0.81 28.08 -11.74
N LYS A 420 -1.95 27.59 -11.28
CA LYS A 420 -3.27 27.89 -11.86
C LYS A 420 -4.29 28.09 -10.76
N ARG A 421 -5.22 29.01 -11.00
CA ARG A 421 -6.40 29.14 -10.15
C ARG A 421 -7.39 28.05 -10.52
N VAL A 422 -7.75 27.24 -9.53
CA VAL A 422 -8.65 26.09 -9.70
C VAL A 422 -9.93 26.28 -8.88
N ALA A 423 -11.00 25.61 -9.25
CA ALA A 423 -12.30 25.73 -8.60
C ALA A 423 -12.23 25.42 -7.10
N ALA A 424 -11.51 24.35 -6.73
CA ALA A 424 -11.31 23.96 -5.34
C ALA A 424 -10.65 25.04 -4.47
N SER A 425 -9.80 25.92 -5.05
CA SER A 425 -9.13 26.98 -4.29
C SER A 425 -10.07 28.09 -3.78
N THR A 426 -11.29 28.14 -4.27
CA THR A 426 -12.30 29.15 -3.91
C THR A 426 -13.49 28.57 -3.17
N ARG A 427 -13.51 27.26 -2.92
CA ARG A 427 -14.59 26.56 -2.24
C ARG A 427 -14.24 26.23 -0.79
N LYS A 428 -15.27 26.03 0.01
CA LYS A 428 -15.12 25.39 1.32
C LYS A 428 -14.87 23.89 1.10
N PRO A 429 -14.05 23.24 1.94
CA PRO A 429 -13.87 21.80 1.86
C PRO A 429 -15.19 21.04 1.95
N HIS A 430 -15.39 20.08 1.07
CA HIS A 430 -16.54 19.18 1.09
C HIS A 430 -16.45 18.22 2.28
N GLU A 431 -17.57 17.97 2.92
CA GLU A 431 -17.74 16.89 3.88
C GLU A 431 -17.90 15.56 3.12
N LEU A 432 -17.53 14.46 3.76
CA LEU A 432 -17.74 13.12 3.21
C LEU A 432 -19.24 12.81 3.15
N LYS A 433 -19.75 12.48 1.98
CA LYS A 433 -21.09 11.91 1.82
C LYS A 433 -21.04 10.44 2.22
N ILE A 434 -21.55 10.14 3.40
CA ILE A 434 -21.58 8.79 3.96
C ILE A 434 -22.57 7.94 3.15
N ALA A 435 -22.18 6.69 2.84
CA ALA A 435 -23.04 5.73 2.15
C ALA A 435 -24.19 5.25 3.07
N ASP A 436 -25.24 4.71 2.45
CA ASP A 436 -26.35 4.09 3.18
C ASP A 436 -25.87 2.99 4.12
N GLY A 437 -26.35 3.01 5.34
CA GLY A 437 -25.91 2.08 6.41
C GLY A 437 -24.68 2.52 7.19
N GLY A 438 -24.19 3.75 6.96
CA GLY A 438 -23.12 4.37 7.75
C GLY A 438 -21.71 3.97 7.34
N VAL A 439 -20.73 4.49 8.07
CA VAL A 439 -19.31 4.09 7.94
C VAL A 439 -19.15 2.66 8.41
N ARG A 440 -18.50 1.82 7.61
CA ARG A 440 -18.25 0.42 7.94
C ARG A 440 -17.25 -0.24 7.02
N SER A 441 -16.78 -1.41 7.41
CA SER A 441 -16.10 -2.36 6.51
C SER A 441 -17.10 -3.05 5.58
N TYR A 442 -16.69 -3.31 4.34
CA TYR A 442 -17.48 -4.04 3.36
C TYR A 442 -17.15 -5.53 3.40
N THR A 443 -18.17 -6.38 3.31
CA THR A 443 -18.03 -7.83 3.37
C THR A 443 -18.91 -8.52 2.34
N PHE A 444 -18.51 -9.68 1.88
CA PHE A 444 -19.38 -10.49 1.01
C PHE A 444 -20.70 -10.82 1.69
N LYS A 445 -20.64 -11.22 2.96
CA LYS A 445 -21.80 -11.64 3.74
C LYS A 445 -22.90 -10.58 3.83
N TYR A 446 -22.52 -9.33 4.03
CA TYR A 446 -23.49 -8.26 4.29
C TYR A 446 -23.81 -7.41 3.05
N GLU A 447 -22.91 -7.38 2.07
CA GLU A 447 -23.10 -6.54 0.88
C GLU A 447 -23.56 -7.36 -0.32
N ILE A 448 -23.01 -8.55 -0.54
CA ILE A 448 -23.20 -9.33 -1.76
C ILE A 448 -24.18 -10.48 -1.57
N GLN A 449 -24.09 -11.24 -0.46
CA GLN A 449 -25.00 -12.36 -0.24
C GLN A 449 -26.47 -11.94 -0.28
N PRO A 450 -26.92 -10.80 0.28
CA PRO A 450 -28.29 -10.33 0.15
C PRO A 450 -28.75 -10.11 -1.30
N ILE A 451 -27.85 -9.61 -2.16
CA ILE A 451 -28.13 -9.44 -3.59
C ILE A 451 -28.30 -10.80 -4.27
N LEU A 452 -27.39 -11.73 -3.96
CA LEU A 452 -27.47 -13.09 -4.49
C LEU A 452 -28.74 -13.80 -4.04
N ASP A 453 -29.12 -13.68 -2.78
CA ASP A 453 -30.31 -14.29 -2.20
C ASP A 453 -31.59 -13.81 -2.89
N ARG A 454 -31.68 -12.51 -3.19
CA ARG A 454 -32.82 -11.95 -3.90
C ARG A 454 -32.79 -12.27 -5.40
N ALA A 455 -31.71 -11.94 -6.09
CA ALA A 455 -31.70 -11.83 -7.55
C ALA A 455 -31.12 -13.05 -8.26
N CYS A 456 -30.40 -13.96 -7.60
CA CYS A 456 -29.60 -14.99 -8.25
C CYS A 456 -29.97 -16.40 -7.80
N VAL A 457 -30.29 -16.63 -6.51
CA VAL A 457 -30.47 -17.94 -5.88
C VAL A 457 -31.65 -18.69 -6.48
N ALA A 458 -32.70 -18.02 -7.00
CA ALA A 458 -33.80 -18.66 -7.68
C ALA A 458 -33.39 -19.58 -8.86
N CYS A 459 -32.22 -19.30 -9.49
CA CYS A 459 -31.66 -20.09 -10.57
C CYS A 459 -30.31 -20.74 -10.23
N HIS A 460 -29.65 -20.25 -9.19
CA HIS A 460 -28.29 -20.63 -8.75
C HIS A 460 -28.30 -21.23 -7.33
N ASP A 461 -29.20 -22.19 -7.10
CA ASP A 461 -29.45 -22.86 -5.83
C ASP A 461 -28.69 -24.18 -5.65
N GLY A 462 -27.86 -24.56 -6.62
CA GLY A 462 -27.11 -25.82 -6.64
C GLY A 462 -27.88 -27.02 -7.20
N SER A 463 -29.16 -26.87 -7.59
CA SER A 463 -29.98 -27.99 -8.15
C SER A 463 -29.55 -28.39 -9.55
N LYS A 464 -28.86 -27.54 -10.30
CA LYS A 464 -28.44 -27.78 -11.68
C LYS A 464 -26.90 -27.86 -11.80
N ALA A 465 -26.42 -28.98 -12.34
CA ALA A 465 -25.02 -29.15 -12.64
C ALA A 465 -24.54 -28.11 -13.66
N GLY A 466 -23.28 -27.63 -13.48
CA GLY A 466 -22.65 -26.62 -14.36
C GLY A 466 -23.05 -25.18 -14.05
N ARG A 467 -23.92 -24.94 -13.08
CA ARG A 467 -24.21 -23.58 -12.57
C ARG A 467 -23.57 -23.36 -11.22
N PRO A 468 -23.01 -22.14 -10.93
CA PRO A 468 -22.54 -21.84 -9.61
C PRO A 468 -23.67 -21.90 -8.58
N ASN A 469 -23.35 -22.36 -7.37
CA ASN A 469 -24.31 -22.41 -6.26
C ASN A 469 -24.06 -21.20 -5.35
N PHE A 470 -24.96 -20.22 -5.38
CA PHE A 470 -24.89 -19.03 -4.55
C PHE A 470 -25.71 -19.13 -3.24
N LYS A 471 -26.45 -20.21 -3.06
CA LYS A 471 -27.27 -20.47 -1.89
C LYS A 471 -26.47 -21.07 -0.73
N ASP A 472 -25.39 -21.77 -1.01
CA ASP A 472 -24.59 -22.46 0.01
C ASP A 472 -23.64 -21.49 0.70
N THR A 473 -24.05 -20.95 1.83
CA THR A 473 -23.29 -20.03 2.67
C THR A 473 -22.42 -20.74 3.71
N THR A 474 -22.35 -22.09 3.71
CA THR A 474 -21.47 -22.83 4.61
C THR A 474 -20.01 -22.55 4.27
N SER A 475 -19.18 -22.48 5.31
CA SER A 475 -17.75 -22.23 5.14
C SER A 475 -16.98 -23.49 4.78
N VAL A 476 -15.97 -23.35 3.94
CA VAL A 476 -15.03 -24.40 3.57
C VAL A 476 -13.60 -23.88 3.74
N GLY A 477 -12.71 -24.73 4.27
CA GLY A 477 -11.30 -24.42 4.43
C GLY A 477 -10.54 -24.58 3.11
N ILE A 478 -9.77 -23.58 2.73
CA ILE A 478 -8.77 -23.65 1.67
C ILE A 478 -7.40 -23.62 2.34
N THR A 479 -6.61 -24.66 2.13
CA THR A 479 -5.28 -24.79 2.73
C THR A 479 -4.20 -24.54 1.67
N ASP A 480 -3.25 -23.68 2.00
CA ASP A 480 -2.02 -23.46 1.24
C ASP A 480 -0.81 -23.41 2.19
N TRP A 481 0.34 -22.92 1.68
CA TRP A 481 1.58 -22.82 2.45
C TRP A 481 1.47 -21.92 3.70
N SER A 482 0.51 -21.00 3.73
CA SER A 482 0.29 -20.04 4.83
C SER A 482 -0.74 -20.51 5.86
N GLY A 483 -1.39 -21.68 5.67
CA GLY A 483 -2.37 -22.25 6.57
C GLY A 483 -3.74 -22.49 5.96
N THR A 484 -4.74 -22.76 6.79
CA THR A 484 -6.14 -22.98 6.35
C THR A 484 -6.95 -21.72 6.56
N ARG A 485 -7.61 -21.27 5.50
CA ARG A 485 -8.51 -20.13 5.47
C ARG A 485 -9.92 -20.58 5.18
N TYR A 486 -10.90 -19.98 5.84
CA TYR A 486 -12.29 -20.36 5.72
C TYR A 486 -13.09 -19.30 4.98
N PHE A 487 -13.70 -19.70 3.87
CA PHE A 487 -14.57 -18.85 3.05
C PHE A 487 -15.95 -19.48 2.85
N GLN A 488 -16.97 -18.65 2.71
CA GLN A 488 -18.29 -19.11 2.30
C GLN A 488 -18.22 -19.73 0.89
N LYS A 489 -18.89 -20.86 0.67
CA LYS A 489 -18.91 -21.51 -0.65
C LYS A 489 -19.52 -20.61 -1.72
N SER A 490 -20.55 -19.82 -1.36
CA SER A 490 -21.13 -18.82 -2.26
C SER A 490 -20.13 -17.75 -2.69
N TYR A 491 -19.26 -17.28 -1.77
CA TYR A 491 -18.16 -16.37 -2.09
C TYR A 491 -17.18 -16.98 -3.09
N LEU A 492 -16.78 -18.24 -2.86
CA LEU A 492 -15.87 -18.96 -3.75
C LEU A 492 -16.49 -19.19 -5.14
N ALA A 493 -17.80 -19.47 -5.18
CA ALA A 493 -18.54 -19.66 -6.43
C ALA A 493 -18.72 -18.35 -7.23
N PHE A 494 -18.78 -17.20 -6.54
CA PHE A 494 -18.95 -15.88 -7.15
C PHE A 494 -17.63 -15.24 -7.58
N HIS A 495 -16.57 -15.47 -6.84
CA HIS A 495 -15.26 -14.84 -7.01
C HIS A 495 -14.65 -14.97 -8.42
N PRO A 496 -14.80 -16.09 -9.17
CA PRO A 496 -14.25 -16.22 -10.54
C PRO A 496 -14.79 -15.19 -11.56
N TYR A 497 -15.90 -14.52 -11.26
CA TYR A 497 -16.51 -13.51 -12.14
C TYR A 497 -16.05 -12.08 -11.81
N VAL A 498 -15.13 -11.94 -10.86
CA VAL A 498 -14.60 -10.64 -10.40
C VAL A 498 -13.18 -10.46 -10.89
N ASN A 499 -12.91 -9.33 -11.55
CA ASN A 499 -11.56 -8.94 -11.93
C ASN A 499 -10.98 -7.99 -10.86
N ARG A 500 -9.97 -8.43 -10.16
CA ARG A 500 -9.33 -7.70 -9.08
C ARG A 500 -7.83 -7.96 -9.02
N GLN A 501 -7.13 -7.06 -8.35
CA GLN A 501 -5.70 -7.20 -8.11
C GLN A 501 -5.42 -8.33 -7.09
N GLY A 502 -4.38 -9.13 -7.36
CA GLY A 502 -3.80 -10.06 -6.40
C GLY A 502 -2.68 -9.45 -5.56
N PRO A 503 -2.18 -10.16 -4.51
CA PRO A 503 -1.16 -9.64 -3.59
C PRO A 503 0.22 -9.52 -4.21
N GLU A 504 0.48 -10.23 -5.30
CA GLU A 504 1.75 -10.21 -6.04
C GLU A 504 1.64 -9.41 -7.35
N ALA A 505 0.72 -8.44 -7.39
CA ALA A 505 0.60 -7.53 -8.52
C ALA A 505 1.81 -6.58 -8.60
N ASP A 506 1.95 -5.96 -9.76
CA ASP A 506 3.04 -5.02 -10.03
C ASP A 506 3.11 -3.89 -8.99
N MET A 507 4.34 -3.50 -8.60
CA MET A 507 4.61 -2.36 -7.72
C MET A 507 4.44 -1.01 -8.40
N TYR A 508 4.50 -0.96 -9.73
CA TYR A 508 4.33 0.27 -10.48
C TYR A 508 2.91 0.81 -10.39
N VAL A 509 2.75 2.06 -10.76
CA VAL A 509 1.42 2.65 -10.85
C VAL A 509 0.57 1.85 -11.84
N MET A 510 -0.57 1.35 -11.37
CA MET A 510 -1.47 0.53 -12.22
C MET A 510 -2.01 1.33 -13.39
N THR A 511 -2.34 0.63 -14.46
CA THR A 511 -3.04 1.23 -15.60
C THR A 511 -4.50 1.51 -15.21
N PRO A 512 -5.05 2.71 -15.47
CA PRO A 512 -6.47 2.96 -15.28
C PRO A 512 -7.34 1.93 -16.01
N TYR A 513 -8.43 1.49 -15.39
CA TYR A 513 -9.34 0.44 -15.91
C TYR A 513 -8.73 -0.95 -16.10
N GLU A 514 -7.62 -1.27 -15.45
CA GLU A 514 -7.01 -2.60 -15.52
C GLU A 514 -7.82 -3.62 -14.72
N TYR A 515 -8.31 -3.21 -13.58
CA TYR A 515 -9.09 -4.04 -12.63
C TYR A 515 -10.44 -3.38 -12.34
N HIS A 516 -11.14 -3.91 -11.32
CA HIS A 516 -12.34 -3.36 -10.71
C HIS A 516 -13.66 -3.71 -11.41
N ALA A 517 -14.73 -3.06 -10.97
CA ALA A 517 -16.10 -3.38 -11.39
C ALA A 517 -16.30 -3.29 -12.90
N SER A 518 -15.76 -2.24 -13.55
CA SER A 518 -15.92 -2.02 -14.99
C SER A 518 -15.33 -3.13 -15.87
N THR A 519 -14.35 -3.88 -15.34
CA THR A 519 -13.68 -4.98 -16.05
C THR A 519 -14.13 -6.37 -15.59
N SER A 520 -14.94 -6.44 -14.55
CA SER A 520 -15.43 -7.69 -13.97
C SER A 520 -16.54 -8.32 -14.84
N GLU A 521 -16.43 -9.63 -15.09
CA GLU A 521 -17.39 -10.36 -15.93
C GLU A 521 -18.80 -10.31 -15.37
N ILE A 522 -18.97 -10.37 -14.05
CA ILE A 522 -20.31 -10.29 -13.43
C ILE A 522 -21.02 -8.99 -13.79
N VAL A 523 -20.31 -7.85 -13.75
CA VAL A 523 -20.86 -6.53 -14.08
C VAL A 523 -21.26 -6.50 -15.55
N ARG A 524 -20.34 -6.86 -16.44
CA ARG A 524 -20.56 -6.89 -17.89
C ARG A 524 -21.69 -7.85 -18.28
N MET A 525 -21.79 -9.01 -17.63
CA MET A 525 -22.84 -9.99 -17.87
C MET A 525 -24.22 -9.46 -17.49
N LEU A 526 -24.33 -8.81 -16.33
CA LEU A 526 -25.60 -8.22 -15.88
C LEU A 526 -26.03 -7.04 -16.75
N GLU A 527 -25.10 -6.21 -17.20
CA GLU A 527 -25.36 -5.10 -18.14
C GLU A 527 -25.86 -5.58 -19.51
N ARG A 528 -25.27 -6.66 -20.02
CA ARG A 528 -25.69 -7.30 -21.26
C ARG A 528 -27.07 -7.97 -21.17
N GLY A 529 -27.57 -8.17 -19.94
CA GLY A 529 -28.88 -8.75 -19.71
C GLY A 529 -28.86 -10.26 -19.43
N HIS A 530 -28.37 -10.67 -18.27
CA HIS A 530 -28.38 -12.06 -17.83
C HIS A 530 -29.79 -12.51 -17.45
N TYR A 531 -30.50 -13.24 -18.34
CA TYR A 531 -31.83 -13.80 -18.13
C TYR A 531 -32.85 -12.81 -17.53
N ASN A 532 -32.77 -11.54 -17.91
CA ASN A 532 -33.61 -10.45 -17.43
C ASN A 532 -33.53 -10.19 -15.90
N VAL A 533 -32.46 -10.61 -15.26
CA VAL A 533 -32.18 -10.22 -13.86
C VAL A 533 -32.01 -8.71 -13.80
N LYS A 534 -32.68 -8.08 -12.84
CA LYS A 534 -32.56 -6.63 -12.59
C LYS A 534 -32.06 -6.42 -11.16
N LEU A 535 -31.01 -5.61 -11.04
CA LEU A 535 -30.57 -5.08 -9.76
C LEU A 535 -31.14 -3.68 -9.58
N THR A 536 -31.46 -3.33 -8.34
CA THR A 536 -31.79 -1.95 -7.96
C THR A 536 -30.54 -1.08 -7.99
N ASP A 537 -30.67 0.23 -8.03
CA ASP A 537 -29.54 1.16 -8.00
C ASP A 537 -28.66 0.92 -6.75
N ASN A 538 -29.30 0.70 -5.59
CA ASN A 538 -28.57 0.40 -4.36
C ASN A 538 -27.78 -0.92 -4.44
N GLU A 539 -28.32 -1.94 -5.07
CA GLU A 539 -27.63 -3.22 -5.28
C GLU A 539 -26.46 -3.09 -6.26
N TRP A 540 -26.62 -2.27 -7.29
CA TRP A 540 -25.53 -1.92 -8.19
C TRP A 540 -24.41 -1.20 -7.44
N ASP A 541 -24.74 -0.24 -6.60
CA ASP A 541 -23.76 0.49 -5.76
C ASP A 541 -23.01 -0.48 -4.84
N HIS A 542 -23.71 -1.36 -4.15
CA HIS A 542 -23.08 -2.33 -3.25
C HIS A 542 -22.18 -3.31 -4.01
N LEU A 543 -22.63 -3.84 -5.15
CA LEU A 543 -21.87 -4.77 -5.97
C LEU A 543 -20.58 -4.12 -6.50
N THR A 544 -20.69 -2.94 -7.10
CA THR A 544 -19.56 -2.24 -7.69
C THR A 544 -18.58 -1.78 -6.62
N MET A 545 -19.03 -1.20 -5.51
CA MET A 545 -18.17 -0.82 -4.39
C MET A 545 -17.42 -2.00 -3.79
N TRP A 546 -18.10 -3.13 -3.59
CA TRP A 546 -17.46 -4.34 -3.05
C TRP A 546 -16.35 -4.85 -3.97
N ILE A 547 -16.59 -4.91 -5.28
CA ILE A 547 -15.57 -5.29 -6.26
C ILE A 547 -14.40 -4.29 -6.23
N ASP A 548 -14.71 -2.99 -6.25
CA ASP A 548 -13.74 -1.90 -6.27
C ASP A 548 -12.87 -1.83 -5.00
N MET A 549 -13.38 -2.35 -3.87
CA MET A 549 -12.63 -2.52 -2.63
C MET A 549 -11.81 -3.82 -2.57
N ASN A 550 -11.57 -4.44 -3.72
CA ASN A 550 -10.81 -5.68 -3.90
C ASN A 550 -11.51 -6.94 -3.42
N ALA A 551 -12.84 -6.98 -3.51
CA ALA A 551 -13.70 -8.14 -3.23
C ALA A 551 -13.46 -8.80 -1.86
N PRO A 552 -13.58 -8.07 -0.74
CA PRO A 552 -13.33 -8.63 0.58
C PRO A 552 -14.34 -9.72 0.95
N GLY A 553 -13.83 -10.86 1.40
CA GLY A 553 -14.68 -11.95 1.93
C GLY A 553 -15.20 -11.61 3.33
N ARG A 554 -14.33 -11.05 4.17
CA ARG A 554 -14.61 -10.63 5.56
C ARG A 554 -14.24 -9.18 5.77
N GLY A 555 -14.90 -8.52 6.72
CA GLY A 555 -14.64 -7.13 7.11
C GLY A 555 -14.40 -6.97 8.60
N GLU A 556 -13.95 -8.03 9.25
CA GLU A 556 -13.65 -8.08 10.67
C GLU A 556 -12.46 -8.99 10.93
N PHE A 557 -11.71 -8.71 12.00
CA PHE A 557 -10.75 -9.63 12.57
C PHE A 557 -11.49 -10.53 13.58
N ASP A 558 -11.14 -11.82 13.61
CA ASP A 558 -11.66 -12.72 14.63
C ASP A 558 -11.29 -12.23 16.05
N ALA A 559 -11.95 -12.77 17.03
CA ALA A 559 -11.80 -12.33 18.41
C ALA A 559 -10.33 -12.26 18.83
N ASP A 560 -10.06 -11.42 19.80
CA ASP A 560 -8.75 -11.19 20.37
C ASP A 560 -7.97 -12.47 20.63
N PRO A 561 -6.68 -12.41 20.42
CA PRO A 561 -5.86 -13.57 20.22
C PRO A 561 -5.72 -14.42 21.48
N LEU A 562 -5.41 -15.66 21.21
CA LEU A 562 -4.86 -16.81 21.93
C LEU A 562 -4.55 -16.71 23.44
N ASN A 563 -4.50 -15.51 24.06
CA ASN A 563 -4.11 -15.33 25.46
C ASN A 563 -5.07 -14.45 26.27
N GLY A 564 -6.28 -14.18 25.76
CA GLY A 564 -7.27 -13.36 26.48
C GLY A 564 -6.87 -11.90 26.70
N TYR A 565 -5.87 -11.42 25.98
CA TYR A 565 -5.42 -10.04 26.05
C TYR A 565 -6.22 -9.21 25.03
N GLU A 566 -7.01 -8.29 25.52
CA GLU A 566 -7.91 -7.49 24.70
C GLU A 566 -7.15 -6.37 23.94
N GLN A 567 -6.54 -6.72 22.83
CA GLN A 567 -5.77 -5.78 22.02
C GLN A 567 -6.65 -4.71 21.37
N TYR A 568 -7.87 -5.05 20.99
CA TYR A 568 -8.81 -4.10 20.38
C TYR A 568 -9.08 -2.92 21.32
N GLY A 569 -9.54 -3.17 22.53
CA GLY A 569 -9.80 -2.12 23.53
C GLY A 569 -8.53 -1.32 23.84
N ARG A 570 -7.39 -2.00 23.96
CA ARG A 570 -6.11 -1.34 24.24
C ARG A 570 -5.64 -0.44 23.09
N ARG A 571 -5.74 -0.90 21.84
CA ARG A 571 -5.46 -0.05 20.65
C ARG A 571 -6.35 1.18 20.64
N LEU A 572 -7.65 0.99 20.88
CA LEU A 572 -8.61 2.09 20.91
C LEU A 572 -8.30 3.10 22.01
N GLU A 573 -7.98 2.63 23.21
CA GLU A 573 -7.55 3.47 24.34
C GLU A 573 -6.32 4.31 24.01
N LEU A 574 -5.25 3.66 23.52
CA LEU A 574 -4.00 4.35 23.15
C LEU A 574 -4.19 5.33 22.01
N THR A 575 -5.01 4.97 21.02
CA THR A 575 -5.33 5.87 19.91
C THR A 575 -6.12 7.08 20.39
N ASN A 576 -7.10 6.89 21.28
CA ASN A 576 -7.84 7.99 21.86
C ASN A 576 -6.95 8.90 22.71
N LYS A 577 -5.99 8.33 23.46
CA LYS A 577 -5.11 9.07 24.35
C LYS A 577 -4.01 9.85 23.60
N TYR A 578 -3.38 9.22 22.60
CA TYR A 578 -2.17 9.72 21.96
C TYR A 578 -2.34 10.15 20.50
N ALA A 579 -3.53 9.99 19.95
CA ALA A 579 -3.89 10.35 18.58
C ALA A 579 -5.17 11.22 18.52
N ASN A 580 -5.42 12.01 19.56
CA ASN A 580 -6.50 12.99 19.64
C ASN A 580 -7.91 12.40 19.42
N GLY A 581 -8.15 11.16 19.89
CA GLY A 581 -9.46 10.51 19.77
C GLY A 581 -9.80 10.06 18.34
N ALA A 582 -8.81 9.80 17.50
CA ALA A 582 -9.00 9.29 16.14
C ALA A 582 -9.38 7.80 16.06
N GLY A 583 -9.52 7.11 17.20
CA GLY A 583 -9.88 5.69 17.23
C GLY A 583 -11.30 5.45 16.73
N ALA A 584 -11.44 4.60 15.71
CA ALA A 584 -12.71 4.16 15.20
C ALA A 584 -13.15 2.85 15.85
N ASP A 585 -14.42 2.77 16.23
CA ASP A 585 -15.02 1.54 16.75
C ASP A 585 -15.63 0.73 15.60
N TRP A 586 -14.78 0.11 14.78
CA TRP A 586 -15.18 -0.64 13.60
C TRP A 586 -16.05 -1.87 13.94
N ARG A 587 -15.89 -2.47 15.13
CA ARG A 587 -16.75 -3.57 15.60
C ARG A 587 -18.18 -3.08 15.80
N LYS A 588 -18.35 -1.92 16.41
CA LYS A 588 -19.66 -1.30 16.59
C LYS A 588 -20.29 -0.92 15.28
N GLU A 589 -19.53 -0.30 14.37
CA GLU A 589 -20.02 0.09 13.04
C GLU A 589 -20.58 -1.12 12.26
N LEU A 590 -19.84 -2.24 12.26
CA LEU A 590 -20.27 -3.46 11.58
C LEU A 590 -21.48 -4.12 12.26
N ALA A 591 -21.52 -4.13 13.61
CA ALA A 591 -22.63 -4.66 14.38
C ALA A 591 -23.92 -3.84 14.18
N ASP A 592 -23.82 -2.51 14.13
CA ASP A 592 -24.93 -1.62 13.85
C ASP A 592 -25.51 -1.88 12.45
N TYR A 593 -24.66 -2.06 11.45
CA TYR A 593 -25.08 -2.41 10.08
C TYR A 593 -25.72 -3.79 10.00
N ALA A 594 -25.13 -4.79 10.63
CA ALA A 594 -25.72 -6.14 10.70
C ALA A 594 -27.12 -6.12 11.35
N SER A 595 -27.30 -5.29 12.38
CA SER A 595 -28.58 -5.09 13.06
C SER A 595 -29.61 -4.39 12.12
N LEU A 596 -29.16 -3.40 11.37
CA LEU A 596 -29.97 -2.73 10.35
C LEU A 596 -30.46 -3.72 9.28
N LEU A 597 -29.56 -4.56 8.75
CA LEU A 597 -29.95 -5.58 7.76
C LEU A 597 -30.96 -6.57 8.34
N LYS A 598 -30.75 -7.03 9.57
CA LYS A 598 -31.69 -7.93 10.24
C LYS A 598 -33.07 -7.30 10.42
N SER A 599 -33.14 -5.99 10.65
CA SER A 599 -34.43 -5.26 10.79
C SER A 599 -35.23 -5.20 9.48
N LYS A 600 -34.58 -5.34 8.31
CA LYS A 600 -35.23 -5.36 6.99
C LYS A 600 -35.99 -6.68 6.72
N GLY A 601 -35.82 -7.69 7.55
CA GLY A 601 -36.51 -8.98 7.44
C GLY A 601 -35.84 -9.98 6.50
N GLU A 602 -36.55 -11.07 6.25
CA GLU A 602 -36.05 -12.16 5.40
C GLU A 602 -36.09 -11.79 3.90
N ILE A 603 -35.02 -12.05 3.21
CA ILE A 603 -34.90 -11.81 1.76
C ILE A 603 -35.50 -13.04 1.05
N LYS A 604 -36.45 -12.80 0.17
CA LYS A 604 -37.07 -13.86 -0.66
C LYS A 604 -36.48 -13.83 -2.06
N PRO A 605 -36.11 -15.00 -2.62
CA PRO A 605 -35.65 -15.08 -3.99
C PRO A 605 -36.74 -14.62 -4.99
N GLU A 606 -36.35 -13.80 -5.93
CA GLU A 606 -37.18 -13.30 -7.00
C GLU A 606 -36.85 -14.06 -8.29
N LEU A 607 -37.86 -14.63 -8.95
CA LEU A 607 -37.69 -15.15 -10.29
C LEU A 607 -37.83 -14.00 -11.29
N PRO A 608 -36.80 -13.79 -12.15
CA PRO A 608 -36.89 -12.76 -13.18
C PRO A 608 -38.06 -13.07 -14.14
N GLU A 609 -38.70 -12.02 -14.68
CA GLU A 609 -39.71 -12.18 -15.71
C GLU A 609 -39.15 -12.98 -16.88
N LYS A 610 -39.90 -14.00 -17.30
CA LYS A 610 -39.53 -14.76 -18.49
C LYS A 610 -39.67 -13.86 -19.71
N VAL A 611 -38.56 -13.40 -20.22
CA VAL A 611 -38.55 -12.80 -21.57
C VAL A 611 -38.71 -13.91 -22.57
N ALA A 612 -39.71 -13.80 -23.42
CA ALA A 612 -39.82 -14.71 -24.57
C ALA A 612 -38.53 -14.58 -25.39
N PRO A 613 -37.83 -15.68 -25.69
CA PRO A 613 -36.61 -15.61 -26.45
C PRO A 613 -36.88 -14.89 -27.76
N VAL A 614 -36.11 -13.82 -28.03
CA VAL A 614 -36.17 -13.14 -29.32
C VAL A 614 -35.78 -14.17 -30.37
N LYS A 615 -36.72 -14.60 -31.16
CA LYS A 615 -36.45 -15.54 -32.26
C LYS A 615 -35.71 -14.78 -33.34
N HIS A 616 -34.43 -14.82 -33.31
CA HIS A 616 -33.60 -14.33 -34.40
C HIS A 616 -33.67 -15.29 -35.57
N LYS A 617 -33.68 -14.73 -36.77
CA LYS A 617 -33.71 -15.53 -37.99
C LYS A 617 -32.32 -16.13 -38.20
N GLU A 618 -32.26 -17.47 -38.30
CA GLU A 618 -30.99 -18.16 -38.62
C GLU A 618 -30.41 -17.63 -39.93
N VAL A 619 -29.17 -17.28 -39.91
CA VAL A 619 -28.46 -16.76 -41.10
C VAL A 619 -27.85 -17.91 -41.88
N LYS A 620 -28.53 -18.35 -42.92
CA LYS A 620 -28.03 -19.38 -43.82
C LYS A 620 -27.05 -18.81 -44.84
N MET A 621 -25.86 -19.42 -44.90
CA MET A 621 -24.87 -19.10 -45.90
C MET A 621 -24.33 -20.36 -46.53
N LYS A 622 -24.25 -20.38 -47.89
CA LYS A 622 -23.78 -21.55 -48.63
C LYS A 622 -22.34 -21.86 -48.24
N GLY A 623 -22.10 -23.09 -47.83
CA GLY A 623 -20.77 -23.54 -47.39
C GLY A 623 -20.40 -23.18 -45.96
N TRP A 624 -21.35 -22.77 -45.13
CA TRP A 624 -21.12 -22.50 -43.69
C TRP A 624 -22.05 -23.36 -42.82
N PRO A 625 -21.59 -23.93 -41.69
CA PRO A 625 -20.21 -23.90 -41.19
C PRO A 625 -19.24 -24.69 -42.05
N LEU A 626 -17.98 -24.23 -42.10
CA LEU A 626 -16.92 -24.93 -42.83
C LEU A 626 -16.60 -26.26 -42.12
N SER A 627 -16.47 -27.34 -42.88
CA SER A 627 -15.92 -28.59 -42.34
C SER A 627 -14.43 -28.48 -42.08
N ALA A 628 -13.88 -29.37 -41.21
CA ALA A 628 -12.44 -29.43 -40.99
C ALA A 628 -11.67 -29.63 -42.30
N ASP A 629 -12.22 -30.43 -43.24
CA ASP A 629 -11.63 -30.68 -44.57
C ASP A 629 -11.65 -29.44 -45.46
N ASP A 630 -12.72 -28.65 -45.40
CA ASP A 630 -12.78 -27.38 -46.16
C ASP A 630 -11.80 -26.35 -45.63
N ILE A 631 -11.66 -26.28 -44.30
CA ILE A 631 -10.66 -25.45 -43.65
C ILE A 631 -9.27 -25.86 -44.11
N GLN A 632 -8.93 -27.14 -44.06
CA GLN A 632 -7.62 -27.66 -44.51
C GLN A 632 -7.38 -27.37 -45.98
N LYS A 633 -8.37 -27.52 -46.84
CA LYS A 633 -8.27 -27.16 -48.27
C LYS A 633 -8.08 -25.68 -48.50
N MET A 634 -8.63 -24.80 -47.68
CA MET A 634 -8.41 -23.35 -47.72
C MET A 634 -6.99 -23.00 -47.31
N LEU A 635 -6.54 -23.57 -46.18
CA LEU A 635 -5.21 -23.34 -45.65
C LEU A 635 -4.11 -23.85 -46.58
N SER A 636 -4.32 -24.98 -47.26
CA SER A 636 -3.35 -25.55 -48.20
C SER A 636 -3.14 -24.70 -49.48
N LYS A 637 -4.04 -23.80 -49.78
CA LYS A 637 -3.92 -22.86 -50.91
C LYS A 637 -3.09 -21.62 -50.58
N GLU A 638 -2.83 -21.35 -49.33
CA GLU A 638 -2.06 -20.19 -48.88
C GLU A 638 -0.56 -20.49 -48.94
N LYS A 639 0.18 -19.63 -49.66
CA LYS A 639 1.64 -19.76 -49.89
C LYS A 639 2.46 -19.60 -48.61
N SER A 640 1.95 -18.90 -47.60
CA SER A 640 2.60 -18.74 -46.27
C SER A 640 1.54 -18.49 -45.22
N LEU A 641 1.41 -19.45 -44.29
CA LEU A 641 0.48 -19.35 -43.18
C LEU A 641 1.08 -18.66 -41.94
N ARG A 642 2.41 -18.53 -41.91
CA ARG A 642 3.12 -17.93 -40.77
C ARG A 642 4.10 -16.89 -41.25
N LYS A 643 4.16 -15.79 -40.53
CA LYS A 643 5.17 -14.74 -40.69
C LYS A 643 5.72 -14.46 -39.30
N GLU A 644 7.04 -14.60 -39.16
CA GLU A 644 7.73 -14.18 -37.96
C GLU A 644 8.27 -12.78 -38.16
N ILE A 645 8.07 -11.92 -37.19
CA ILE A 645 8.62 -10.55 -37.15
C ILE A 645 9.48 -10.49 -35.88
N GLU A 646 10.73 -10.13 -36.05
CA GLU A 646 11.64 -9.84 -34.95
C GLU A 646 11.31 -8.42 -34.43
N VAL A 647 10.91 -8.33 -33.17
CA VAL A 647 10.46 -7.08 -32.53
C VAL A 647 11.50 -6.50 -31.57
N ALA A 648 12.49 -7.32 -31.19
CA ALA A 648 13.69 -6.94 -30.45
C ALA A 648 14.75 -8.03 -30.66
N ASP A 649 16.01 -7.77 -30.30
CA ASP A 649 17.11 -8.72 -30.43
C ASP A 649 16.74 -10.10 -29.81
N GLY A 650 16.59 -11.10 -30.69
CA GLY A 650 16.23 -12.46 -30.31
C GLY A 650 14.76 -12.72 -29.95
N VAL A 651 13.90 -11.70 -29.98
CA VAL A 651 12.47 -11.83 -29.68
C VAL A 651 11.66 -11.81 -30.98
N LYS A 652 11.00 -12.92 -31.30
CA LYS A 652 10.18 -13.07 -32.50
C LYS A 652 8.72 -13.29 -32.15
N ILE A 653 7.84 -12.61 -32.86
CA ILE A 653 6.38 -12.83 -32.80
C ILE A 653 5.97 -13.54 -34.09
N ALA A 654 5.30 -14.67 -33.92
CA ALA A 654 4.74 -15.43 -35.02
C ALA A 654 3.30 -14.98 -35.31
N PHE A 655 3.06 -14.52 -36.51
CA PHE A 655 1.73 -14.20 -37.00
C PHE A 655 1.20 -15.34 -37.86
N VAL A 656 -0.08 -15.66 -37.67
CA VAL A 656 -0.79 -16.62 -38.53
C VAL A 656 -1.75 -15.84 -39.42
N ARG A 657 -1.65 -16.08 -40.70
CA ARG A 657 -2.55 -15.46 -41.68
C ARG A 657 -3.93 -16.11 -41.60
N VAL A 658 -4.95 -15.30 -41.41
CA VAL A 658 -6.34 -15.72 -41.54
C VAL A 658 -6.75 -15.54 -43.00
N PRO A 659 -7.16 -16.60 -43.71
CA PRO A 659 -7.60 -16.51 -45.09
C PRO A 659 -8.81 -15.56 -45.24
N ALA A 660 -8.82 -14.83 -46.37
CA ALA A 660 -10.00 -14.03 -46.69
C ALA A 660 -11.23 -14.93 -46.91
N GLY A 661 -12.35 -14.48 -46.43
CA GLY A 661 -13.58 -15.28 -46.59
C GLY A 661 -14.79 -14.68 -45.89
N LYS A 662 -15.94 -15.27 -46.22
CA LYS A 662 -17.22 -14.91 -45.59
C LYS A 662 -17.59 -15.96 -44.57
N PHE A 663 -18.13 -15.53 -43.46
CA PHE A 663 -18.57 -16.40 -42.37
C PHE A 663 -19.82 -15.82 -41.67
N VAL A 664 -20.49 -16.63 -40.87
CA VAL A 664 -21.55 -16.14 -40.00
C VAL A 664 -20.94 -15.80 -38.64
N MET A 665 -21.09 -14.57 -38.21
CA MET A 665 -20.64 -14.08 -36.92
C MET A 665 -21.81 -13.92 -35.98
N GLY A 666 -21.62 -14.22 -34.70
CA GLY A 666 -22.66 -14.21 -33.69
C GLY A 666 -23.29 -15.59 -33.47
N THR A 667 -24.19 -15.67 -32.53
CA THR A 667 -25.01 -16.85 -32.23
C THR A 667 -26.39 -16.43 -31.73
N ASN A 668 -27.43 -17.18 -32.10
CA ASN A 668 -28.76 -16.93 -31.60
C ASN A 668 -29.03 -17.65 -30.27
N ASP A 669 -28.12 -18.53 -29.85
CA ASP A 669 -28.22 -19.34 -28.62
C ASP A 669 -27.31 -18.87 -27.49
N GLY A 670 -26.53 -17.79 -27.73
CA GLY A 670 -25.61 -17.22 -26.78
C GLY A 670 -26.18 -16.07 -25.94
N TYR A 671 -25.32 -15.22 -25.48
CA TYR A 671 -25.71 -13.97 -24.78
C TYR A 671 -26.41 -12.99 -25.75
N PRO A 672 -27.28 -12.09 -25.25
CA PRO A 672 -28.01 -11.15 -26.10
C PRO A 672 -27.10 -10.27 -27.00
N ASP A 673 -25.91 -9.96 -26.55
CA ASP A 673 -24.90 -9.19 -27.30
C ASP A 673 -24.20 -10.01 -28.41
N GLN A 674 -24.34 -11.33 -28.38
CA GLN A 674 -23.85 -12.23 -29.42
C GLN A 674 -24.89 -12.46 -30.53
N ALA A 675 -26.12 -12.01 -30.35
CA ALA A 675 -27.23 -12.08 -31.29
C ALA A 675 -27.49 -10.70 -31.94
N PRO A 676 -28.05 -10.66 -33.15
CA PRO A 676 -28.34 -11.80 -34.02
C PRO A 676 -27.11 -12.28 -34.80
N GLU A 677 -27.19 -13.47 -35.34
CA GLU A 677 -26.25 -13.92 -36.36
C GLU A 677 -26.27 -12.98 -37.57
N PHE A 678 -25.10 -12.68 -38.13
CA PHE A 678 -24.96 -11.87 -39.35
C PHE A 678 -23.81 -12.35 -40.22
N LYS A 679 -23.87 -12.01 -41.51
CA LYS A 679 -22.77 -12.32 -42.43
C LYS A 679 -21.62 -11.33 -42.24
N ALA A 680 -20.46 -11.85 -41.98
CA ALA A 680 -19.21 -11.07 -41.87
C ALA A 680 -18.22 -11.52 -42.96
N GLU A 681 -17.26 -10.65 -43.26
CA GLU A 681 -16.21 -10.91 -44.24
C GLU A 681 -14.85 -10.48 -43.70
N VAL A 682 -13.87 -11.37 -43.79
CA VAL A 682 -12.44 -11.08 -43.62
C VAL A 682 -11.89 -10.79 -45.02
N LYS A 683 -11.30 -9.61 -45.21
CA LYS A 683 -10.70 -9.16 -46.45
C LYS A 683 -9.23 -9.55 -46.57
#